data_839fa95664b8802aa6f647ae5a6f55e1
#
_entry.id   839fa95664b8802aa6f647ae5a6f55e1
#
_cell.length_a   1.000
_cell.length_b   1.000
_cell.length_c   1.000
_cell.angle_alpha   90.00
_cell.angle_beta   90.00
_cell.angle_gamma   90.00
#
_symmetry.space_group_name_H-M   'P 1'
#
loop_
_entity.id
_entity.type
_entity.pdbx_description
1 polymer ?
#
loop_
_entity_poly.entity_id
_entity_poly.type
_entity_poly.pdbx_seq_one_letter_code
_entity_poly.pdbx_strand_id
1 'polypeptide(L)'
;MKKTPFIEQTNDQDCGIACVTMLLAQKNKNITIDSIREQFKVGSNGLSMGNLCEILEFYGANVVCGKANKIEDFLTPSIVHMRKGHFVILEKVKKGIAYIVDPAKGRKKYIVSKMKDSFSEYFLSINNIDAPIKKRYQLPNFRPFVKIGVSLLIVTVLIQILLIQIPLLIKNLTDNINSFDIIKITPLLVILILIYLLANWSRGLLVISIENKLDYSIMNKFILKLVNMPASEFSLRSRGDLVFRATANEIIKQILSSKVIAVFIDLAFLVLYLYLLVNLSFQFGVLIVLLSVLVFLTLVLTMPKIMDLTDTDVSAKSDLQTFYTELVGRIIDIKTQNLENTYLEQWKRYFHNQISSFKKREILNNKLNTLIQAYQFSLPLIVFVLGISYVKNGNMSMGTLLAINSIGTMFMAPVISLSNSFAEIIYVKSYISKITDIINYRTQEQKVKFYEASDFREDLKIKNLSFSYGTFETEILKDINMVIPANKKIAIVGKSGSGKSTLLKILAGVYTDYEGEITLNNKDFSTYSYGHHLGVVLQESGLFNKTIKENISNILTDEKCLELLKEMNFSEELQALPYGLQTKINEEASNFSGGQIQKILLARSLANSPSLLLYDEATSALDNENQRIISERIRKKGITQVIVAHRLSTVLDADLIYVLDKGKIIEKGKPEELLSINSVFNEMINGGRINE
;
A
#
# COMPACT_ATOMS: atom_id res chain seq x y z
N MET A 1 -27.54 -18.11 4.90
CA MET A 1 -26.10 -18.21 4.66
C MET A 1 -25.44 -16.91 5.08
N LYS A 2 -24.33 -16.96 5.82
CA LYS A 2 -23.54 -15.79 6.15
C LYS A 2 -22.99 -15.17 4.86
N LYS A 3 -23.09 -13.84 4.70
CA LYS A 3 -22.58 -13.13 3.53
C LYS A 3 -21.06 -13.26 3.48
N THR A 4 -20.48 -13.59 2.34
CA THR A 4 -19.02 -13.70 2.18
C THR A 4 -18.37 -12.33 2.42
N PRO A 5 -17.40 -12.16 3.32
CA PRO A 5 -16.74 -10.86 3.48
C PRO A 5 -16.00 -10.49 2.19
N PHE A 6 -16.02 -9.23 1.82
CA PHE A 6 -15.19 -8.74 0.71
C PHE A 6 -13.77 -8.50 1.21
N ILE A 7 -12.80 -9.09 0.52
CA ILE A 7 -11.37 -8.87 0.73
C ILE A 7 -10.78 -8.58 -0.63
N GLU A 8 -10.19 -7.41 -0.77
CA GLU A 8 -9.62 -6.93 -2.02
C GLU A 8 -8.26 -7.58 -2.28
N GLN A 9 -7.99 -7.94 -3.54
CA GLN A 9 -6.67 -8.37 -3.96
C GLN A 9 -5.67 -7.21 -3.88
N THR A 10 -4.42 -7.50 -3.60
CA THR A 10 -3.38 -6.48 -3.44
C THR A 10 -2.57 -6.25 -4.73
N ASN A 11 -2.57 -7.24 -5.63
CA ASN A 11 -2.02 -7.16 -6.99
C ASN A 11 -2.83 -8.07 -7.93
N ASP A 12 -2.51 -8.05 -9.22
CA ASP A 12 -3.26 -8.79 -10.24
C ASP A 12 -3.16 -10.32 -10.09
N GLN A 13 -2.08 -10.83 -9.46
CA GLN A 13 -1.85 -12.26 -9.24
C GLN A 13 -2.56 -12.80 -7.99
N ASP A 14 -3.02 -11.92 -7.08
CA ASP A 14 -3.60 -12.32 -5.80
C ASP A 14 -5.07 -12.68 -5.83
N CYS A 15 -5.73 -12.62 -6.96
CA CYS A 15 -7.17 -12.90 -7.04
C CYS A 15 -7.54 -14.25 -6.42
N GLY A 16 -6.69 -15.28 -6.62
CA GLY A 16 -6.86 -16.59 -6.01
C GLY A 16 -6.74 -16.57 -4.47
N ILE A 17 -5.67 -15.96 -3.94
CA ILE A 17 -5.46 -15.84 -2.49
C ILE A 17 -6.57 -15.01 -1.83
N ALA A 18 -6.99 -13.92 -2.44
CA ALA A 18 -8.10 -13.12 -1.94
C ALA A 18 -9.39 -13.94 -1.85
N CYS A 19 -9.69 -14.78 -2.86
CA CYS A 19 -10.81 -15.70 -2.84
C CYS A 19 -10.68 -16.75 -1.72
N VAL A 20 -9.52 -17.36 -1.54
CA VAL A 20 -9.23 -18.29 -0.44
C VAL A 20 -9.47 -17.60 0.91
N THR A 21 -8.90 -16.41 1.10
CA THR A 21 -9.05 -15.63 2.34
C THR A 21 -10.53 -15.30 2.62
N MET A 22 -11.30 -14.93 1.60
CA MET A 22 -12.74 -14.66 1.72
C MET A 22 -13.53 -15.89 2.13
N LEU A 23 -13.24 -17.07 1.55
CA LEU A 23 -13.92 -18.34 1.94
C LEU A 23 -13.57 -18.75 3.37
N LEU A 24 -12.30 -18.65 3.76
CA LEU A 24 -11.84 -18.94 5.11
C LEU A 24 -12.49 -17.99 6.14
N ALA A 25 -12.55 -16.70 5.83
CA ALA A 25 -13.17 -15.68 6.68
C ALA A 25 -14.69 -15.89 6.83
N GLN A 26 -15.40 -16.37 5.79
CA GLN A 26 -16.82 -16.71 5.87
C GLN A 26 -17.09 -17.82 6.90
N LYS A 27 -16.16 -18.74 7.06
CA LYS A 27 -16.18 -19.83 8.05
C LYS A 27 -15.54 -19.43 9.40
N ASN A 28 -15.40 -18.13 9.70
CA ASN A 28 -14.81 -17.55 10.91
C ASN A 28 -13.30 -17.80 11.11
N LYS A 29 -12.57 -18.21 10.08
CA LYS A 29 -11.12 -18.34 10.12
C LYS A 29 -10.51 -17.06 9.55
N ASN A 30 -10.21 -16.09 10.42
CA ASN A 30 -9.66 -14.78 10.04
C ASN A 30 -8.15 -14.90 9.75
N ILE A 31 -7.83 -15.27 8.51
CA ILE A 31 -6.48 -15.28 7.95
C ILE A 31 -6.36 -14.05 7.04
N THR A 32 -5.21 -13.43 7.00
CA THR A 32 -4.94 -12.29 6.10
C THR A 32 -4.27 -12.78 4.82
N ILE A 33 -4.41 -12.03 3.73
CA ILE A 33 -3.68 -12.28 2.47
C ILE A 33 -2.18 -12.41 2.75
N ASP A 34 -1.63 -11.51 3.57
CA ASP A 34 -0.20 -11.51 3.90
C ASP A 34 0.24 -12.78 4.62
N SER A 35 -0.61 -13.34 5.51
CA SER A 35 -0.29 -14.61 6.19
C SER A 35 -0.22 -15.78 5.20
N ILE A 36 -1.05 -15.75 4.15
CA ILE A 36 -1.01 -16.77 3.09
C ILE A 36 0.25 -16.57 2.24
N ARG A 37 0.58 -15.32 1.91
CA ARG A 37 1.80 -15.00 1.14
C ARG A 37 3.09 -15.33 1.89
N GLU A 38 3.15 -15.10 3.20
CA GLU A 38 4.30 -15.49 4.04
C GLU A 38 4.55 -17.00 3.98
N GLN A 39 3.47 -17.79 3.88
CA GLN A 39 3.55 -19.25 3.84
C GLN A 39 3.70 -19.80 2.42
N PHE A 40 2.99 -19.19 1.47
CA PHE A 40 2.96 -19.59 0.06
C PHE A 40 3.31 -18.38 -0.79
N LYS A 41 4.56 -18.34 -1.28
CA LYS A 41 5.01 -17.28 -2.18
C LYS A 41 4.27 -17.40 -3.51
N VAL A 42 3.56 -16.34 -3.89
CA VAL A 42 2.87 -16.27 -5.18
C VAL A 42 3.83 -15.67 -6.18
N GLY A 43 4.12 -16.43 -7.22
CA GLY A 43 4.96 -15.96 -8.31
C GLY A 43 4.22 -15.02 -9.26
N SER A 44 4.94 -14.60 -10.29
CA SER A 44 4.46 -13.64 -11.31
C SER A 44 3.29 -14.17 -12.17
N ASN A 45 3.12 -15.48 -12.23
CA ASN A 45 2.11 -16.15 -13.07
C ASN A 45 0.77 -16.39 -12.36
N GLY A 46 0.67 -16.01 -11.07
CA GLY A 46 -0.50 -16.28 -10.24
C GLY A 46 -0.59 -17.75 -9.79
N LEU A 47 -1.77 -18.18 -9.37
CA LEU A 47 -2.03 -19.52 -8.84
C LEU A 47 -3.01 -20.31 -9.71
N SER A 48 -2.82 -21.61 -9.80
CA SER A 48 -3.79 -22.53 -10.41
C SER A 48 -4.90 -22.90 -9.42
N MET A 49 -6.00 -23.48 -9.89
CA MET A 49 -7.07 -24.01 -9.04
C MET A 49 -6.54 -25.11 -8.07
N GLY A 50 -5.58 -25.94 -8.52
CA GLY A 50 -4.93 -26.94 -7.70
C GLY A 50 -4.16 -26.33 -6.53
N ASN A 51 -3.38 -25.26 -6.80
CA ASN A 51 -2.66 -24.55 -5.74
C ASN A 51 -3.61 -23.95 -4.69
N LEU A 52 -4.78 -23.44 -5.12
CA LEU A 52 -5.80 -22.94 -4.19
C LEU A 52 -6.39 -24.05 -3.32
N CYS A 53 -6.53 -25.28 -3.85
CA CYS A 53 -6.89 -26.46 -3.06
C CYS A 53 -5.86 -26.72 -1.96
N GLU A 54 -4.58 -26.82 -2.32
CA GLU A 54 -3.48 -27.09 -1.38
C GLU A 54 -3.40 -26.04 -0.26
N ILE A 55 -3.55 -24.75 -0.62
CA ILE A 55 -3.59 -23.66 0.36
C ILE A 55 -4.76 -23.83 1.32
N LEU A 56 -5.97 -24.14 0.83
CA LEU A 56 -7.14 -24.32 1.67
C LEU A 56 -6.99 -25.52 2.61
N GLU A 57 -6.46 -26.65 2.11
CA GLU A 57 -6.18 -27.87 2.87
C GLU A 57 -5.13 -27.61 3.97
N PHE A 58 -4.07 -26.89 3.66
CA PHE A 58 -3.07 -26.47 4.65
C PHE A 58 -3.68 -25.70 5.82
N TYR A 59 -4.70 -24.90 5.56
CA TYR A 59 -5.45 -24.21 6.61
C TYR A 59 -6.56 -25.08 7.24
N GLY A 60 -6.57 -26.37 7.00
CA GLY A 60 -7.50 -27.33 7.61
C GLY A 60 -8.93 -27.24 7.05
N ALA A 61 -9.09 -26.80 5.81
CA ALA A 61 -10.36 -26.79 5.13
C ALA A 61 -10.60 -28.13 4.41
N ASN A 62 -11.78 -28.71 4.58
CA ASN A 62 -12.21 -29.85 3.77
C ASN A 62 -12.74 -29.31 2.42
N VAL A 63 -11.90 -29.45 1.38
CA VAL A 63 -12.11 -28.85 0.07
C VAL A 63 -12.91 -29.79 -0.83
N VAL A 64 -13.86 -29.23 -1.55
CA VAL A 64 -14.63 -29.93 -2.59
C VAL A 64 -14.35 -29.28 -3.93
N CYS A 65 -13.60 -29.98 -4.77
CA CYS A 65 -13.37 -29.61 -6.16
C CYS A 65 -14.41 -30.30 -7.04
N GLY A 66 -15.10 -29.57 -7.90
CA GLY A 66 -16.14 -30.10 -8.76
C GLY A 66 -16.07 -29.54 -10.19
N LYS A 67 -16.68 -30.29 -11.09
CA LYS A 67 -16.89 -29.89 -12.49
C LYS A 67 -18.38 -29.94 -12.81
N ALA A 68 -18.94 -28.86 -13.36
CA ALA A 68 -20.31 -28.81 -13.83
C ALA A 68 -20.46 -27.91 -15.06
N ASN A 69 -21.37 -28.26 -15.94
CA ASN A 69 -21.57 -27.56 -17.20
C ASN A 69 -22.44 -26.29 -17.06
N LYS A 70 -23.17 -26.16 -15.95
CA LYS A 70 -24.03 -24.99 -15.65
C LYS A 70 -23.62 -24.37 -14.34
N ILE A 71 -23.54 -23.04 -14.31
CA ILE A 71 -23.20 -22.26 -13.09
C ILE A 71 -24.22 -22.50 -11.96
N GLU A 72 -25.45 -22.84 -12.31
CA GLU A 72 -26.53 -23.13 -11.38
C GLU A 72 -26.28 -24.41 -10.55
N ASP A 73 -25.48 -25.33 -11.09
CA ASP A 73 -25.13 -26.61 -10.47
C ASP A 73 -23.88 -26.49 -9.56
N PHE A 74 -23.24 -25.33 -9.50
CA PHE A 74 -22.07 -25.13 -8.64
C PHE A 74 -22.48 -25.07 -7.16
N LEU A 75 -21.72 -25.74 -6.33
CA LEU A 75 -21.84 -25.57 -4.88
C LEU A 75 -21.55 -24.12 -4.52
N THR A 76 -22.36 -23.51 -3.67
CA THR A 76 -22.17 -22.12 -3.26
C THR A 76 -22.08 -22.00 -1.74
N PRO A 77 -21.15 -21.19 -1.22
CA PRO A 77 -20.18 -20.34 -1.93
C PRO A 77 -19.00 -21.14 -2.49
N SER A 78 -18.49 -20.73 -3.64
CA SER A 78 -17.35 -21.39 -4.30
C SER A 78 -16.42 -20.39 -5.00
N ILE A 79 -15.14 -20.73 -5.08
CA ILE A 79 -14.18 -20.05 -5.96
C ILE A 79 -14.44 -20.60 -7.37
N VAL A 80 -14.55 -19.69 -8.33
CA VAL A 80 -14.77 -20.02 -9.74
C VAL A 80 -13.72 -19.28 -10.58
N HIS A 81 -13.15 -19.99 -11.55
CA HIS A 81 -12.19 -19.41 -12.49
C HIS A 81 -12.94 -18.81 -13.68
N MET A 82 -12.64 -17.55 -13.98
CA MET A 82 -13.10 -16.90 -15.21
C MET A 82 -12.11 -17.18 -16.34
N ARG A 83 -12.61 -17.45 -17.56
CA ARG A 83 -11.76 -17.77 -18.74
C ARG A 83 -10.71 -16.71 -19.10
N LYS A 84 -10.79 -15.52 -18.51
CA LYS A 84 -9.80 -14.43 -18.65
C LYS A 84 -8.66 -14.51 -17.62
N GLY A 85 -8.45 -15.64 -16.96
CA GLY A 85 -7.36 -15.81 -16.00
C GLY A 85 -7.62 -15.14 -14.63
N HIS A 86 -8.88 -15.02 -14.19
CA HIS A 86 -9.25 -14.34 -12.96
C HIS A 86 -10.13 -15.22 -12.06
N PHE A 87 -9.86 -15.23 -10.75
CA PHE A 87 -10.66 -15.94 -9.76
C PHE A 87 -11.66 -15.02 -9.08
N VAL A 88 -12.88 -15.53 -8.89
CA VAL A 88 -13.96 -14.82 -8.20
C VAL A 88 -14.73 -15.79 -7.28
N ILE A 89 -15.47 -15.27 -6.31
CA ILE A 89 -16.38 -16.08 -5.50
C ILE A 89 -17.79 -15.97 -6.06
N LEU A 90 -18.37 -17.13 -6.37
CA LEU A 90 -19.80 -17.28 -6.60
C LEU A 90 -20.50 -17.46 -5.25
N GLU A 91 -21.16 -16.41 -4.76
CA GLU A 91 -21.80 -16.41 -3.43
C GLU A 91 -23.13 -17.21 -3.45
N LYS A 92 -23.91 -17.04 -4.50
CA LYS A 92 -25.18 -17.76 -4.75
C LYS A 92 -25.71 -17.48 -6.15
N VAL A 93 -26.58 -18.37 -6.63
CA VAL A 93 -27.42 -18.14 -7.82
C VAL A 93 -28.88 -18.09 -7.38
N LYS A 94 -29.63 -17.07 -7.80
CA LYS A 94 -31.06 -16.94 -7.47
C LYS A 94 -31.81 -16.31 -8.65
N LYS A 95 -32.87 -16.99 -9.12
CA LYS A 95 -33.72 -16.52 -10.25
C LYS A 95 -32.92 -16.13 -11.50
N GLY A 96 -31.95 -16.94 -11.92
CA GLY A 96 -31.12 -16.69 -13.11
C GLY A 96 -30.12 -15.54 -12.95
N ILE A 97 -29.89 -15.06 -11.72
CA ILE A 97 -28.88 -14.03 -11.38
C ILE A 97 -27.79 -14.65 -10.52
N ALA A 98 -26.55 -14.58 -10.98
CA ALA A 98 -25.36 -14.95 -10.23
C ALA A 98 -24.87 -13.75 -9.40
N TYR A 99 -24.70 -13.97 -8.10
CA TYR A 99 -24.14 -13.00 -7.16
C TYR A 99 -22.66 -13.34 -6.96
N ILE A 100 -21.81 -12.45 -7.41
CA ILE A 100 -20.36 -12.65 -7.45
C ILE A 100 -19.67 -11.64 -6.54
N VAL A 101 -18.66 -12.11 -5.80
CA VAL A 101 -17.70 -11.27 -5.09
C VAL A 101 -16.39 -11.34 -5.85
N ASP A 102 -16.08 -10.29 -6.55
CA ASP A 102 -14.87 -10.14 -7.38
C ASP A 102 -13.80 -9.42 -6.52
N PRO A 103 -12.65 -10.05 -6.24
CA PRO A 103 -11.61 -9.46 -5.40
C PRO A 103 -11.03 -8.16 -5.96
N ALA A 104 -11.10 -7.94 -7.28
CA ALA A 104 -10.65 -6.70 -7.92
C ALA A 104 -11.74 -5.62 -7.98
N LYS A 105 -13.04 -6.01 -8.03
CA LYS A 105 -14.13 -5.11 -8.45
C LYS A 105 -15.30 -5.05 -7.47
N GLY A 106 -15.19 -5.73 -6.34
CA GLY A 106 -16.26 -5.78 -5.33
C GLY A 106 -17.44 -6.67 -5.74
N ARG A 107 -18.62 -6.44 -5.16
CA ARG A 107 -19.79 -7.26 -5.37
C ARG A 107 -20.53 -6.91 -6.65
N LYS A 108 -20.80 -7.93 -7.47
CA LYS A 108 -21.49 -7.78 -8.74
C LYS A 108 -22.64 -8.77 -8.91
N LYS A 109 -23.60 -8.38 -9.74
CA LYS A 109 -24.72 -9.22 -10.16
C LYS A 109 -24.66 -9.40 -11.65
N TYR A 110 -24.72 -10.64 -12.10
CA TYR A 110 -24.68 -10.96 -13.52
C TYR A 110 -25.86 -11.88 -13.88
N ILE A 111 -26.40 -11.70 -15.08
CA ILE A 111 -27.43 -12.59 -15.62
C ILE A 111 -26.71 -13.85 -16.14
N VAL A 112 -27.09 -15.01 -15.63
CA VAL A 112 -26.44 -16.30 -15.92
C VAL A 112 -26.39 -16.59 -17.42
N SER A 113 -27.45 -16.28 -18.18
CA SER A 113 -27.50 -16.50 -19.62
C SER A 113 -26.45 -15.72 -20.42
N LYS A 114 -26.02 -14.54 -19.92
CA LYS A 114 -24.98 -13.71 -20.56
C LYS A 114 -23.54 -14.08 -20.16
N MET A 115 -23.38 -15.02 -19.24
CA MET A 115 -22.09 -15.39 -18.68
C MET A 115 -21.64 -16.82 -19.00
N LYS A 116 -22.44 -17.59 -19.74
CA LYS A 116 -22.16 -19.00 -20.07
C LYS A 116 -20.74 -19.23 -20.58
N ASP A 117 -20.23 -18.31 -21.39
CA ASP A 117 -18.90 -18.42 -22.00
C ASP A 117 -17.77 -17.75 -21.18
N SER A 118 -18.09 -17.16 -20.03
CA SER A 118 -17.12 -16.39 -19.22
C SER A 118 -16.51 -17.20 -18.09
N PHE A 119 -17.12 -18.33 -17.68
CA PHE A 119 -16.63 -19.19 -16.61
C PHE A 119 -16.00 -20.47 -17.13
N SER A 120 -15.03 -21.00 -16.35
CA SER A 120 -14.57 -22.37 -16.51
C SER A 120 -15.61 -23.33 -15.89
N GLU A 121 -15.57 -24.59 -16.29
CA GLU A 121 -16.47 -25.63 -15.79
C GLU A 121 -16.12 -26.09 -14.37
N TYR A 122 -15.06 -25.56 -13.77
CA TYR A 122 -14.52 -25.98 -12.49
C TYR A 122 -14.86 -25.00 -11.37
N PHE A 123 -15.21 -25.54 -10.21
CA PHE A 123 -15.43 -24.78 -9.00
C PHE A 123 -14.76 -25.44 -7.78
N LEU A 124 -14.46 -24.62 -6.76
CA LEU A 124 -13.84 -25.03 -5.53
C LEU A 124 -14.62 -24.46 -4.34
N SER A 125 -15.12 -25.34 -3.47
CA SER A 125 -15.92 -24.98 -2.30
C SER A 125 -15.36 -25.62 -1.03
N ILE A 126 -15.80 -25.16 0.15
CA ILE A 126 -15.39 -25.66 1.46
C ILE A 126 -16.60 -26.19 2.22
N ASN A 127 -16.55 -27.45 2.66
CA ASN A 127 -17.60 -28.03 3.51
C ASN A 127 -17.41 -27.61 4.98
N ASN A 128 -16.28 -27.95 5.60
CA ASN A 128 -15.98 -27.66 7.00
C ASN A 128 -14.53 -27.18 7.15
N ILE A 129 -14.24 -26.50 8.27
CA ILE A 129 -12.90 -26.08 8.67
C ILE A 129 -12.65 -26.49 10.11
N ASP A 130 -11.51 -27.10 10.38
CA ASP A 130 -11.06 -27.41 11.74
C ASP A 130 -10.64 -26.13 12.46
N ALA A 131 -11.00 -26.04 13.73
CA ALA A 131 -10.82 -24.98 14.73
C ALA A 131 -10.37 -23.55 14.31
N PRO A 132 -11.03 -22.50 14.80
CA PRO A 132 -10.73 -21.11 14.42
C PRO A 132 -9.44 -20.59 15.08
N ILE A 133 -8.55 -20.00 14.31
CA ILE A 133 -7.40 -19.23 14.83
C ILE A 133 -7.87 -17.78 15.07
N LYS A 134 -7.93 -17.36 16.33
CA LYS A 134 -8.18 -15.95 16.68
C LYS A 134 -6.88 -15.16 16.56
N LYS A 135 -6.73 -14.34 15.54
CA LYS A 135 -5.66 -13.30 15.52
C LYS A 135 -6.08 -12.08 16.33
N ARG A 136 -5.22 -11.65 17.23
CA ARG A 136 -5.34 -10.37 17.95
C ARG A 136 -4.85 -9.26 17.03
N TYR A 137 -5.72 -8.34 16.63
CA TYR A 137 -5.31 -7.08 16.02
C TYR A 137 -4.55 -6.27 17.09
N GLN A 138 -3.32 -5.91 16.80
CA GLN A 138 -2.60 -4.95 17.63
C GLN A 138 -3.09 -3.55 17.27
N LEU A 139 -3.89 -2.97 18.14
CA LEU A 139 -4.29 -1.57 18.04
C LEU A 139 -3.05 -0.66 18.20
N PRO A 140 -3.00 0.47 17.49
CA PRO A 140 -1.92 1.45 17.65
C PRO A 140 -1.80 1.88 19.11
N ASN A 141 -0.58 2.13 19.57
CA ASN A 141 -0.35 2.62 20.93
C ASN A 141 -0.79 4.09 21.05
N PHE A 142 -1.95 4.33 21.65
CA PHE A 142 -2.52 5.68 21.83
C PHE A 142 -1.97 6.43 23.06
N ARG A 143 -1.08 5.83 23.87
CA ARG A 143 -0.51 6.47 25.08
C ARG A 143 0.06 7.88 24.85
N PRO A 144 0.79 8.17 23.74
CA PRO A 144 1.33 9.52 23.49
C PRO A 144 0.27 10.60 23.28
N PHE A 145 -0.96 10.21 22.93
CA PHE A 145 -2.06 11.12 22.61
C PHE A 145 -2.98 11.42 23.80
N VAL A 146 -2.87 10.66 24.88
CA VAL A 146 -3.78 10.74 26.04
C VAL A 146 -3.77 12.15 26.66
N LYS A 147 -2.60 12.74 26.87
CA LYS A 147 -2.50 14.08 27.49
C LYS A 147 -3.21 15.15 26.66
N ILE A 148 -2.95 15.18 25.34
CA ILE A 148 -3.57 16.17 24.44
C ILE A 148 -5.06 15.87 24.27
N GLY A 149 -5.45 14.60 24.22
CA GLY A 149 -6.85 14.18 24.17
C GLY A 149 -7.65 14.61 25.41
N VAL A 150 -7.07 14.49 26.61
CA VAL A 150 -7.67 14.99 27.86
C VAL A 150 -7.81 16.51 27.83
N SER A 151 -6.78 17.25 27.41
CA SER A 151 -6.87 18.71 27.27
C SER A 151 -7.95 19.12 26.29
N LEU A 152 -8.06 18.44 25.14
CA LEU A 152 -9.10 18.68 24.15
C LEU A 152 -10.50 18.40 24.72
N LEU A 153 -10.67 17.33 25.49
CA LEU A 153 -11.91 16.98 26.14
C LEU A 153 -12.33 18.09 27.13
N ILE A 154 -11.41 18.56 27.98
CA ILE A 154 -11.68 19.63 28.96
C ILE A 154 -12.13 20.90 28.24
N VAL A 155 -11.42 21.36 27.21
CA VAL A 155 -11.77 22.56 26.46
C VAL A 155 -13.13 22.40 25.77
N THR A 156 -13.42 21.23 25.22
CA THR A 156 -14.69 20.96 24.52
C THR A 156 -15.85 20.91 25.52
N VAL A 157 -15.66 20.33 26.72
CA VAL A 157 -16.65 20.36 27.79
C VAL A 157 -16.94 21.80 28.22
N LEU A 158 -15.91 22.63 28.36
CA LEU A 158 -16.07 24.05 28.68
C LEU A 158 -16.91 24.80 27.62
N ILE A 159 -16.61 24.57 26.34
CA ILE A 159 -17.39 25.16 25.24
C ILE A 159 -18.86 24.76 25.32
N GLN A 160 -19.16 23.51 25.61
CA GLN A 160 -20.53 23.01 25.68
C GLN A 160 -21.28 23.54 26.91
N ILE A 161 -20.61 23.67 28.06
CA ILE A 161 -21.18 24.30 29.24
C ILE A 161 -21.57 25.76 28.96
N LEU A 162 -20.73 26.50 28.23
CA LEU A 162 -21.03 27.85 27.78
C LEU A 162 -22.25 27.89 26.84
N LEU A 163 -22.34 26.95 25.89
CA LEU A 163 -23.47 26.87 24.97
C LEU A 163 -24.80 26.57 25.66
N ILE A 164 -24.79 25.71 26.71
CA ILE A 164 -26.00 25.39 27.50
C ILE A 164 -26.51 26.60 28.27
N GLN A 165 -25.66 27.55 28.65
CA GLN A 165 -26.12 28.77 29.35
C GLN A 165 -27.07 29.60 28.45
N ILE A 166 -26.93 29.56 27.11
CA ILE A 166 -27.75 30.36 26.19
C ILE A 166 -29.26 30.05 26.30
N PRO A 167 -29.73 28.78 26.17
CA PRO A 167 -31.12 28.43 26.39
C PRO A 167 -31.66 28.78 27.77
N LEU A 168 -30.84 28.59 28.80
CA LEU A 168 -31.21 28.89 30.20
C LEU A 168 -31.35 30.41 30.41
N LEU A 169 -30.47 31.22 29.85
CA LEU A 169 -30.56 32.66 29.84
C LEU A 169 -31.81 33.13 29.10
N ILE A 170 -32.11 32.59 27.90
CA ILE A 170 -33.31 32.90 27.12
C ILE A 170 -34.56 32.62 27.96
N LYS A 171 -34.62 31.46 28.64
CA LYS A 171 -35.73 31.13 29.54
C LYS A 171 -35.91 32.17 30.61
N ASN A 172 -34.84 32.46 31.38
CA ASN A 172 -34.90 33.41 32.50
C ASN A 172 -35.26 34.83 32.07
N LEU A 173 -34.74 35.28 30.91
CA LEU A 173 -35.02 36.58 30.34
C LEU A 173 -36.50 36.70 29.90
N THR A 174 -37.04 35.66 29.29
CA THR A 174 -38.41 35.65 28.77
C THR A 174 -39.42 35.53 29.90
N ASP A 175 -39.13 34.73 30.92
CA ASP A 175 -40.05 34.54 32.07
C ASP A 175 -40.08 35.76 33.02
N ASN A 176 -38.99 36.58 33.09
CA ASN A 176 -38.82 37.69 33.99
C ASN A 176 -38.61 39.05 33.29
N ILE A 177 -39.31 39.29 32.18
CA ILE A 177 -39.03 40.39 31.25
C ILE A 177 -39.16 41.79 31.91
N ASN A 178 -40.04 41.93 32.90
CA ASN A 178 -40.28 43.20 33.60
C ASN A 178 -39.24 43.55 34.70
N SER A 179 -38.41 42.59 35.11
CA SER A 179 -37.42 42.78 36.19
C SER A 179 -35.95 42.85 35.66
N PHE A 180 -35.80 42.95 34.36
CA PHE A 180 -34.50 42.78 33.70
C PHE A 180 -33.79 44.11 33.45
N ASP A 181 -32.53 44.18 33.93
CA ASP A 181 -31.64 45.33 33.74
C ASP A 181 -30.60 44.97 32.63
N ILE A 182 -30.82 45.46 31.42
CA ILE A 182 -30.00 45.20 30.23
C ILE A 182 -28.55 45.62 30.49
N ILE A 183 -28.29 46.69 31.23
CA ILE A 183 -26.97 47.24 31.49
C ILE A 183 -26.12 46.27 32.29
N LYS A 184 -26.69 45.49 33.21
CA LYS A 184 -25.97 44.50 34.02
C LYS A 184 -25.62 43.22 33.26
N ILE A 185 -26.39 42.86 32.20
CA ILE A 185 -26.19 41.60 31.48
C ILE A 185 -25.22 41.76 30.33
N THR A 186 -25.20 42.93 29.69
CA THR A 186 -24.31 43.18 28.53
C THR A 186 -22.84 42.82 28.78
N PRO A 187 -22.19 43.21 29.93
CA PRO A 187 -20.81 42.82 30.16
C PRO A 187 -20.65 41.30 30.37
N LEU A 188 -21.62 40.64 31.00
CA LEU A 188 -21.60 39.19 31.17
C LEU A 188 -21.62 38.46 29.81
N LEU A 189 -22.47 38.90 28.88
CA LEU A 189 -22.55 38.36 27.54
C LEU A 189 -21.22 38.54 26.75
N VAL A 190 -20.64 39.74 26.86
CA VAL A 190 -19.33 40.01 26.22
C VAL A 190 -18.26 39.09 26.78
N ILE A 191 -18.18 38.87 28.09
CA ILE A 191 -17.23 37.95 28.74
C ILE A 191 -17.47 36.50 28.25
N LEU A 192 -18.72 36.04 28.19
CA LEU A 192 -19.04 34.70 27.69
C LEU A 192 -18.60 34.51 26.25
N ILE A 193 -18.83 35.52 25.38
CA ILE A 193 -18.42 35.49 23.97
C ILE A 193 -16.88 35.43 23.88
N LEU A 194 -16.15 36.21 24.67
CA LEU A 194 -14.67 36.18 24.67
C LEU A 194 -14.13 34.84 25.14
N ILE A 195 -14.70 34.27 26.21
CA ILE A 195 -14.29 32.94 26.72
C ILE A 195 -14.58 31.87 25.64
N TYR A 196 -15.74 31.94 24.96
CA TYR A 196 -16.10 31.03 23.88
C TYR A 196 -15.13 31.11 22.71
N LEU A 197 -14.76 32.31 22.27
CA LEU A 197 -13.78 32.53 21.19
C LEU A 197 -12.40 31.94 21.54
N LEU A 198 -11.90 32.25 22.76
CA LEU A 198 -10.62 31.72 23.23
C LEU A 198 -10.63 30.19 23.36
N ALA A 199 -11.72 29.63 23.86
CA ALA A 199 -11.89 28.18 23.99
C ALA A 199 -11.92 27.49 22.61
N ASN A 200 -12.66 28.04 21.63
CA ASN A 200 -12.69 27.50 20.27
C ASN A 200 -11.32 27.59 19.57
N TRP A 201 -10.62 28.72 19.74
CA TRP A 201 -9.28 28.88 19.19
C TRP A 201 -8.30 27.86 19.78
N SER A 202 -8.27 27.72 21.13
CA SER A 202 -7.44 26.73 21.79
C SER A 202 -7.79 25.29 21.41
N ARG A 203 -9.09 24.97 21.22
CA ARG A 203 -9.54 23.69 20.69
C ARG A 203 -8.95 23.42 19.31
N GLY A 204 -8.98 24.41 18.42
CA GLY A 204 -8.39 24.29 17.07
C GLY A 204 -6.90 23.95 17.12
N LEU A 205 -6.12 24.63 17.96
CA LEU A 205 -4.69 24.37 18.15
C LEU A 205 -4.41 22.96 18.67
N LEU A 206 -5.22 22.47 19.62
CA LEU A 206 -5.11 21.11 20.13
C LEU A 206 -5.39 20.05 19.06
N VAL A 207 -6.42 20.27 18.20
CA VAL A 207 -6.73 19.38 17.07
C VAL A 207 -5.55 19.32 16.11
N ILE A 208 -5.02 20.47 15.69
CA ILE A 208 -3.82 20.54 14.79
C ILE A 208 -2.63 19.78 15.42
N SER A 209 -2.43 19.90 16.73
CA SER A 209 -1.34 19.20 17.44
C SER A 209 -1.50 17.67 17.40
N ILE A 210 -2.74 17.19 17.50
CA ILE A 210 -3.05 15.75 17.37
C ILE A 210 -2.82 15.30 15.92
N GLU A 211 -3.31 16.07 14.95
CA GLU A 211 -3.13 15.78 13.54
C GLU A 211 -1.67 15.61 13.15
N ASN A 212 -0.83 16.58 13.50
CA ASN A 212 0.59 16.53 13.21
C ASN A 212 1.31 15.32 13.84
N LYS A 213 0.97 14.98 15.09
CA LYS A 213 1.57 13.82 15.77
C LYS A 213 1.10 12.49 15.17
N LEU A 214 -0.17 12.38 14.79
CA LEU A 214 -0.72 11.19 14.14
C LEU A 214 -0.07 10.99 12.77
N ASP A 215 0.03 12.06 11.99
CA ASP A 215 0.65 12.05 10.67
C ASP A 215 2.08 11.52 10.73
N TYR A 216 2.91 12.15 11.58
CA TYR A 216 4.28 11.70 11.77
C TYR A 216 4.37 10.24 12.20
N SER A 217 3.51 9.81 13.14
CA SER A 217 3.55 8.44 13.67
C SER A 217 3.15 7.39 12.63
N ILE A 218 2.10 7.66 11.83
CA ILE A 218 1.60 6.70 10.84
C ILE A 218 2.52 6.69 9.61
N MET A 219 2.89 7.88 9.09
CA MET A 219 3.74 7.99 7.91
C MET A 219 5.14 7.44 8.17
N ASN A 220 5.74 7.76 9.32
CA ASN A 220 7.05 7.23 9.67
C ASN A 220 7.03 5.69 9.75
N LYS A 221 6.00 5.10 10.36
CA LYS A 221 5.86 3.63 10.38
C LYS A 221 5.68 3.05 8.98
N PHE A 222 4.85 3.69 8.15
CA PHE A 222 4.60 3.26 6.79
C PHE A 222 5.90 3.29 5.96
N ILE A 223 6.61 4.42 5.96
CA ILE A 223 7.86 4.58 5.20
C ILE A 223 8.96 3.65 5.71
N LEU A 224 9.14 3.53 7.04
CA LEU A 224 10.11 2.59 7.61
C LEU A 224 9.81 1.15 7.19
N LYS A 225 8.54 0.74 7.20
CA LYS A 225 8.14 -0.60 6.75
C LYS A 225 8.33 -0.76 5.25
N LEU A 226 7.95 0.24 4.46
CA LEU A 226 8.13 0.22 3.00
C LEU A 226 9.61 0.08 2.62
N VAL A 227 10.50 0.88 3.20
CA VAL A 227 11.95 0.84 2.91
C VAL A 227 12.59 -0.49 3.34
N ASN A 228 12.12 -1.08 4.45
CA ASN A 228 12.64 -2.36 4.97
C ASN A 228 11.92 -3.59 4.39
N MET A 229 11.02 -3.42 3.43
CA MET A 229 10.35 -4.51 2.73
C MET A 229 11.31 -5.16 1.73
N PRO A 230 11.31 -6.50 1.58
CA PRO A 230 12.12 -7.18 0.57
C PRO A 230 11.83 -6.67 -0.84
N ALA A 231 12.86 -6.61 -1.68
CA ALA A 231 12.73 -6.13 -3.05
C ALA A 231 11.76 -7.00 -3.89
N SER A 232 11.63 -8.28 -3.58
CA SER A 232 10.66 -9.20 -4.19
C SER A 232 9.21 -8.72 -4.09
N GLU A 233 8.84 -8.07 -2.99
CA GLU A 233 7.50 -7.54 -2.79
C GLU A 233 7.19 -6.33 -3.70
N PHE A 234 8.22 -5.56 -4.07
CA PHE A 234 8.05 -4.44 -5.00
C PHE A 234 7.81 -4.91 -6.44
N SER A 235 8.36 -6.06 -6.84
CA SER A 235 8.14 -6.63 -8.17
C SER A 235 6.69 -7.10 -8.38
N LEU A 236 5.99 -7.43 -7.30
CA LEU A 236 4.61 -7.91 -7.31
C LEU A 236 3.57 -6.79 -7.24
N ARG A 237 3.97 -5.55 -6.94
CA ARG A 237 3.06 -4.41 -6.72
C ARG A 237 3.28 -3.33 -7.77
N SER A 238 2.19 -2.73 -8.26
CA SER A 238 2.33 -1.60 -9.18
C SER A 238 2.84 -0.34 -8.45
N ARG A 239 3.69 0.45 -9.12
CA ARG A 239 4.19 1.72 -8.58
C ARG A 239 3.04 2.67 -8.22
N GLY A 240 1.99 2.72 -9.05
CA GLY A 240 0.81 3.56 -8.84
C GLY A 240 0.01 3.16 -7.60
N ASP A 241 -0.14 1.87 -7.31
CA ASP A 241 -0.81 1.40 -6.08
C ASP A 241 0.00 1.78 -4.82
N LEU A 242 1.33 1.65 -4.85
CA LEU A 242 2.18 2.07 -3.72
C LEU A 242 2.10 3.58 -3.46
N VAL A 243 2.08 4.41 -4.52
CA VAL A 243 1.88 5.86 -4.42
C VAL A 243 0.48 6.16 -3.86
N PHE A 244 -0.57 5.51 -4.36
CA PHE A 244 -1.93 5.66 -3.84
C PHE A 244 -2.02 5.35 -2.35
N ARG A 245 -1.36 4.28 -1.88
CA ARG A 245 -1.30 3.91 -0.45
C ARG A 245 -0.57 4.94 0.41
N ALA A 246 0.50 5.53 -0.11
CA ALA A 246 1.21 6.61 0.57
C ALA A 246 0.32 7.86 0.72
N THR A 247 -0.40 8.27 -0.34
CA THR A 247 -1.33 9.41 -0.30
C THR A 247 -2.59 9.13 0.51
N ALA A 248 -3.04 7.88 0.58
CA ALA A 248 -4.18 7.46 1.39
C ALA A 248 -4.00 7.79 2.89
N ASN A 249 -2.76 7.87 3.37
CA ASN A 249 -2.45 8.26 4.75
C ASN A 249 -2.95 9.67 5.09
N GLU A 250 -2.93 10.59 4.13
CA GLU A 250 -3.43 11.96 4.33
C GLU A 250 -4.94 11.97 4.65
N ILE A 251 -5.72 11.15 3.94
CA ILE A 251 -7.16 11.01 4.16
C ILE A 251 -7.44 10.37 5.52
N ILE A 252 -6.69 9.34 5.88
CA ILE A 252 -6.82 8.64 7.17
C ILE A 252 -6.56 9.61 8.32
N LYS A 253 -5.48 10.39 8.25
CA LYS A 253 -5.10 11.39 9.24
C LYS A 253 -6.22 12.39 9.48
N GLN A 254 -6.71 13.03 8.41
CA GLN A 254 -7.73 14.06 8.48
C GLN A 254 -9.01 13.59 9.17
N ILE A 255 -9.43 12.35 8.89
CA ILE A 255 -10.68 11.82 9.46
C ILE A 255 -10.47 11.30 10.89
N LEU A 256 -9.37 10.58 11.16
CA LEU A 256 -9.12 10.03 12.50
C LEU A 256 -8.97 11.11 13.56
N SER A 257 -8.23 12.19 13.25
CA SER A 257 -7.95 13.25 14.22
C SER A 257 -9.18 14.08 14.56
N SER A 258 -10.00 14.42 13.55
CA SER A 258 -11.15 15.31 13.73
C SER A 258 -12.42 14.57 14.17
N LYS A 259 -12.65 13.33 13.68
CA LYS A 259 -13.96 12.67 13.83
C LYS A 259 -14.03 11.67 14.97
N VAL A 260 -12.98 10.91 15.24
CA VAL A 260 -13.03 9.90 16.32
C VAL A 260 -13.21 10.58 17.67
N ILE A 261 -12.50 11.68 17.91
CA ILE A 261 -12.61 12.43 19.17
C ILE A 261 -13.99 13.10 19.26
N ALA A 262 -14.48 13.70 18.14
CA ALA A 262 -15.79 14.32 18.10
C ALA A 262 -16.90 13.32 18.47
N VAL A 263 -16.85 12.07 17.98
CA VAL A 263 -17.87 11.04 18.28
C VAL A 263 -18.01 10.79 19.79
N PHE A 264 -16.89 10.66 20.53
CA PHE A 264 -16.94 10.42 21.97
C PHE A 264 -17.52 11.62 22.72
N ILE A 265 -17.18 12.83 22.28
CA ILE A 265 -17.69 14.08 22.85
C ILE A 265 -19.18 14.22 22.58
N ASP A 266 -19.59 14.00 21.33
CA ASP A 266 -20.98 14.11 20.90
C ASP A 266 -21.89 13.12 21.65
N LEU A 267 -21.42 11.88 21.88
CA LEU A 267 -22.15 10.91 22.68
C LEU A 267 -22.36 11.38 24.14
N ALA A 268 -21.34 11.95 24.78
CA ALA A 268 -21.43 12.44 26.14
C ALA A 268 -22.45 13.60 26.24
N PHE A 269 -22.42 14.54 25.26
CA PHE A 269 -23.35 15.68 25.25
C PHE A 269 -24.77 15.30 24.86
N LEU A 270 -24.95 14.28 24.03
CA LEU A 270 -26.27 13.75 23.73
C LEU A 270 -26.98 13.29 25.00
N VAL A 271 -26.27 12.61 25.90
CA VAL A 271 -26.82 12.21 27.22
C VAL A 271 -27.15 13.44 28.07
N LEU A 272 -26.28 14.46 28.12
CA LEU A 272 -26.50 15.69 28.88
C LEU A 272 -27.70 16.50 28.36
N TYR A 273 -27.80 16.70 27.05
CA TYR A 273 -28.96 17.38 26.47
C TYR A 273 -30.26 16.63 26.69
N LEU A 274 -30.22 15.29 26.63
CA LEU A 274 -31.37 14.47 26.95
C LEU A 274 -31.84 14.68 28.41
N TYR A 275 -30.89 14.68 29.35
CA TYR A 275 -31.18 14.95 30.77
C TYR A 275 -31.83 16.31 30.95
N LEU A 276 -31.34 17.36 30.30
CA LEU A 276 -31.92 18.70 30.38
C LEU A 276 -33.33 18.77 29.76
N LEU A 277 -33.54 18.13 28.60
CA LEU A 277 -34.84 18.07 27.95
C LEU A 277 -35.90 17.38 28.80
N VAL A 278 -35.54 16.25 29.43
CA VAL A 278 -36.45 15.49 30.29
C VAL A 278 -36.80 16.27 31.55
N ASN A 279 -35.85 17.01 32.14
CA ASN A 279 -36.09 17.88 33.30
C ASN A 279 -36.98 19.10 32.98
N LEU A 280 -36.87 19.66 31.76
CA LEU A 280 -37.71 20.78 31.34
C LEU A 280 -39.12 20.30 30.94
N SER A 281 -39.24 19.19 30.23
CA SER A 281 -40.51 18.55 29.90
C SER A 281 -40.27 17.12 29.42
N PHE A 282 -40.75 16.13 30.18
CA PHE A 282 -40.64 14.70 29.82
C PHE A 282 -41.25 14.40 28.45
N GLN A 283 -42.41 15.00 28.14
CA GLN A 283 -43.14 14.72 26.89
C GLN A 283 -42.36 15.17 25.65
N PHE A 284 -41.80 16.40 25.67
CA PHE A 284 -40.96 16.90 24.60
C PHE A 284 -39.61 16.17 24.50
N GLY A 285 -39.03 15.78 25.65
CA GLY A 285 -37.85 14.97 25.67
C GLY A 285 -38.05 13.62 24.93
N VAL A 286 -39.14 12.91 25.25
CA VAL A 286 -39.49 11.66 24.57
C VAL A 286 -39.73 11.87 23.07
N LEU A 287 -40.47 12.92 22.68
CA LEU A 287 -40.71 13.25 21.27
C LEU A 287 -39.40 13.45 20.47
N ILE A 288 -38.48 14.24 21.01
CA ILE A 288 -37.19 14.53 20.38
C ILE A 288 -36.35 13.28 20.23
N VAL A 289 -36.32 12.44 21.27
CA VAL A 289 -35.60 11.15 21.23
C VAL A 289 -36.18 10.21 20.18
N LEU A 290 -37.52 10.09 20.13
CA LEU A 290 -38.19 9.20 19.20
C LEU A 290 -37.90 9.60 17.73
N LEU A 291 -37.95 10.89 17.41
CA LEU A 291 -37.59 11.42 16.11
C LEU A 291 -36.08 11.18 15.79
N SER A 292 -35.22 11.34 16.78
CA SER A 292 -33.76 11.11 16.59
C SER A 292 -33.43 9.63 16.37
N VAL A 293 -34.11 8.73 17.07
CA VAL A 293 -33.97 7.26 16.87
C VAL A 293 -34.39 6.87 15.45
N LEU A 294 -35.43 7.51 14.88
CA LEU A 294 -35.84 7.27 13.49
C LEU A 294 -34.70 7.61 12.51
N VAL A 295 -34.04 8.75 12.70
CA VAL A 295 -32.89 9.15 11.86
C VAL A 295 -31.74 8.15 12.04
N PHE A 296 -31.41 7.80 13.29
CA PHE A 296 -30.35 6.83 13.57
C PHE A 296 -30.61 5.46 12.94
N LEU A 297 -31.86 5.00 13.00
CA LEU A 297 -32.26 3.72 12.40
C LEU A 297 -32.07 3.72 10.88
N THR A 298 -32.40 4.83 10.19
CA THR A 298 -32.17 4.95 8.73
C THR A 298 -30.68 4.85 8.39
N LEU A 299 -29.80 5.43 9.20
CA LEU A 299 -28.35 5.34 9.05
C LEU A 299 -27.84 3.92 9.20
N VAL A 300 -28.24 3.24 10.28
CA VAL A 300 -27.82 1.85 10.54
C VAL A 300 -28.27 0.92 9.41
N LEU A 301 -29.49 1.08 8.92
CA LEU A 301 -30.02 0.25 7.82
C LEU A 301 -29.31 0.51 6.47
N THR A 302 -28.81 1.73 6.24
CA THR A 302 -28.10 2.09 5.01
C THR A 302 -26.59 1.83 5.08
N MET A 303 -26.03 1.65 6.28
CA MET A 303 -24.61 1.44 6.51
C MET A 303 -23.95 0.33 5.64
N PRO A 304 -24.53 -0.89 5.50
CA PRO A 304 -23.91 -1.93 4.66
C PRO A 304 -23.78 -1.52 3.20
N LYS A 305 -24.74 -0.74 2.71
CA LYS A 305 -24.74 -0.25 1.33
C LYS A 305 -23.73 0.87 1.12
N ILE A 306 -23.55 1.75 2.11
CA ILE A 306 -22.51 2.78 2.10
C ILE A 306 -21.13 2.12 2.04
N MET A 307 -20.90 1.07 2.86
CA MET A 307 -19.64 0.32 2.86
C MET A 307 -19.34 -0.27 1.48
N ASP A 308 -20.26 -1.03 0.88
CA ASP A 308 -20.07 -1.64 -0.43
C ASP A 308 -19.78 -0.59 -1.54
N LEU A 309 -20.44 0.59 -1.49
CA LEU A 309 -20.23 1.68 -2.45
C LEU A 309 -18.91 2.41 -2.21
N THR A 310 -18.50 2.55 -0.96
CA THR A 310 -17.21 3.17 -0.61
C THR A 310 -16.05 2.30 -1.06
N ASP A 311 -16.09 1.00 -0.80
CA ASP A 311 -15.05 0.07 -1.23
C ASP A 311 -14.89 0.10 -2.76
N THR A 312 -16.02 0.13 -3.51
CA THR A 312 -15.96 0.23 -4.99
C THR A 312 -15.42 1.56 -5.49
N ASP A 313 -15.69 2.69 -4.80
CA ASP A 313 -15.17 4.01 -5.16
C ASP A 313 -13.66 4.12 -4.89
N VAL A 314 -13.20 3.61 -3.73
CA VAL A 314 -11.77 3.62 -3.36
C VAL A 314 -10.97 2.73 -4.31
N SER A 315 -11.50 1.54 -4.68
CA SER A 315 -10.85 0.67 -5.66
C SER A 315 -10.76 1.35 -7.03
N ALA A 316 -11.84 1.95 -7.53
CA ALA A 316 -11.82 2.66 -8.81
C ALA A 316 -10.86 3.86 -8.83
N LYS A 317 -10.66 4.53 -7.69
CA LYS A 317 -9.64 5.59 -7.55
C LYS A 317 -8.22 5.03 -7.62
N SER A 318 -7.96 3.88 -6.97
CA SER A 318 -6.67 3.20 -7.03
C SER A 318 -6.33 2.78 -8.46
N ASP A 319 -7.29 2.18 -9.19
CA ASP A 319 -7.11 1.78 -10.59
C ASP A 319 -6.77 2.98 -11.47
N LEU A 320 -7.47 4.09 -11.30
CA LEU A 320 -7.23 5.32 -12.07
C LEU A 320 -5.86 5.93 -11.75
N GLN A 321 -5.44 5.91 -10.49
CA GLN A 321 -4.10 6.38 -10.08
C GLN A 321 -3.00 5.51 -10.68
N THR A 322 -3.18 4.19 -10.71
CA THR A 322 -2.26 3.26 -11.35
C THR A 322 -2.13 3.56 -12.85
N PHE A 323 -3.27 3.79 -13.51
CA PHE A 323 -3.30 4.17 -14.92
C PHE A 323 -2.55 5.50 -15.18
N TYR A 324 -2.74 6.53 -14.34
CA TYR A 324 -2.00 7.79 -14.47
C TYR A 324 -0.49 7.60 -14.33
N THR A 325 -0.06 6.79 -13.38
CA THR A 325 1.38 6.50 -13.18
C THR A 325 1.96 5.77 -14.39
N GLU A 326 1.22 4.83 -14.98
CA GLU A 326 1.63 4.12 -16.20
C GLU A 326 1.68 5.07 -17.41
N LEU A 327 0.63 5.87 -17.62
CA LEU A 327 0.53 6.79 -18.74
C LEU A 327 1.67 7.81 -18.76
N VAL A 328 1.97 8.41 -17.60
CA VAL A 328 3.06 9.39 -17.49
C VAL A 328 4.42 8.71 -17.66
N GLY A 329 4.62 7.55 -17.01
CA GLY A 329 5.89 6.82 -17.09
C GLY A 329 6.20 6.23 -18.48
N ARG A 330 5.19 6.07 -19.35
CA ARG A 330 5.34 5.56 -20.72
C ARG A 330 4.96 6.56 -21.81
N ILE A 331 4.99 7.84 -21.51
CA ILE A 331 4.52 8.89 -22.43
C ILE A 331 5.30 8.91 -23.75
N ILE A 332 6.61 8.63 -23.69
CA ILE A 332 7.46 8.57 -24.89
C ILE A 332 7.04 7.40 -25.78
N ASP A 333 6.80 6.21 -25.21
CA ASP A 333 6.35 5.04 -25.97
C ASP A 333 4.99 5.28 -26.62
N ILE A 334 4.07 5.93 -25.88
CA ILE A 334 2.74 6.29 -26.39
C ILE A 334 2.87 7.23 -27.60
N LYS A 335 3.76 8.23 -27.51
CA LYS A 335 4.00 9.20 -28.58
C LYS A 335 4.67 8.58 -29.81
N THR A 336 5.71 7.78 -29.59
CA THR A 336 6.47 7.16 -30.71
C THR A 336 5.67 6.12 -31.45
N GLN A 337 4.72 5.44 -30.77
CA GLN A 337 3.87 4.42 -31.39
C GLN A 337 2.50 4.95 -31.84
N ASN A 338 2.23 6.25 -31.70
CA ASN A 338 0.94 6.89 -32.04
C ASN A 338 -0.26 6.24 -31.33
N LEU A 339 -0.08 5.90 -30.02
CA LEU A 339 -1.11 5.21 -29.22
C LEU A 339 -2.02 6.16 -28.43
N GLU A 340 -1.95 7.48 -28.66
CA GLU A 340 -2.69 8.49 -27.89
C GLU A 340 -4.20 8.20 -27.83
N ASN A 341 -4.80 7.87 -28.95
CA ASN A 341 -6.23 7.57 -29.02
C ASN A 341 -6.58 6.31 -28.21
N THR A 342 -5.73 5.29 -28.25
CA THR A 342 -5.93 4.05 -27.49
C THR A 342 -5.89 4.31 -25.98
N TYR A 343 -4.89 5.07 -25.52
CA TYR A 343 -4.76 5.42 -24.10
C TYR A 343 -5.85 6.40 -23.64
N LEU A 344 -6.28 7.32 -24.53
CA LEU A 344 -7.43 8.19 -24.25
C LEU A 344 -8.73 7.39 -24.04
N GLU A 345 -8.98 6.39 -24.87
CA GLU A 345 -10.14 5.49 -24.71
C GLU A 345 -10.04 4.63 -23.45
N GLN A 346 -8.86 4.18 -23.07
CA GLN A 346 -8.62 3.50 -21.80
C GLN A 346 -8.88 4.43 -20.61
N TRP A 347 -8.33 5.65 -20.65
CA TRP A 347 -8.58 6.67 -19.65
C TRP A 347 -10.07 6.95 -19.48
N LYS A 348 -10.81 7.16 -20.57
CA LYS A 348 -12.26 7.37 -20.52
C LYS A 348 -12.98 6.23 -19.78
N ARG A 349 -12.55 4.99 -19.96
CA ARG A 349 -13.14 3.83 -19.26
C ARG A 349 -12.85 3.86 -17.76
N TYR A 350 -11.59 4.07 -17.35
CA TYR A 350 -11.21 4.13 -15.94
C TYR A 350 -11.89 5.32 -15.25
N PHE A 351 -11.85 6.47 -15.90
CA PHE A 351 -12.48 7.69 -15.38
C PHE A 351 -14.00 7.58 -15.28
N HIS A 352 -14.67 6.99 -16.29
CA HIS A 352 -16.11 6.73 -16.24
C HIS A 352 -16.47 5.77 -15.10
N ASN A 353 -15.70 4.74 -14.87
CA ASN A 353 -15.90 3.80 -13.76
C ASN A 353 -15.79 4.52 -12.41
N GLN A 354 -14.75 5.34 -12.24
CA GLN A 354 -14.54 6.11 -11.01
C GLN A 354 -15.69 7.11 -10.78
N ILE A 355 -16.07 7.92 -11.79
CA ILE A 355 -17.20 8.86 -11.68
C ILE A 355 -18.51 8.11 -11.40
N SER A 356 -18.76 6.97 -12.04
CA SER A 356 -19.97 6.18 -11.81
C SER A 356 -20.03 5.66 -10.38
N SER A 357 -18.91 5.18 -9.83
CA SER A 357 -18.82 4.69 -8.45
C SER A 357 -19.00 5.82 -7.45
N PHE A 358 -18.29 6.93 -7.65
CA PHE A 358 -18.45 8.15 -6.88
C PHE A 358 -19.90 8.66 -6.89
N LYS A 359 -20.52 8.79 -8.07
CA LYS A 359 -21.91 9.24 -8.22
C LYS A 359 -22.89 8.36 -7.45
N LYS A 360 -22.76 7.04 -7.51
CA LYS A 360 -23.63 6.11 -6.77
C LYS A 360 -23.51 6.32 -5.26
N ARG A 361 -22.28 6.48 -4.74
CA ARG A 361 -22.03 6.77 -3.33
C ARG A 361 -22.62 8.11 -2.93
N GLU A 362 -22.33 9.17 -3.69
CA GLU A 362 -22.78 10.53 -3.38
C GLU A 362 -24.31 10.70 -3.47
N ILE A 363 -24.97 10.01 -4.40
CA ILE A 363 -26.45 10.00 -4.44
C ILE A 363 -27.04 9.42 -3.14
N LEU A 364 -26.44 8.36 -2.60
CA LEU A 364 -26.89 7.78 -1.33
C LEU A 364 -26.61 8.73 -0.16
N ASN A 365 -25.40 9.31 -0.10
CA ASN A 365 -25.03 10.30 0.92
C ASN A 365 -25.95 11.52 0.86
N ASN A 366 -26.23 12.03 -0.34
CA ASN A 366 -27.13 13.17 -0.51
C ASN A 366 -28.56 12.88 -0.03
N LYS A 367 -29.08 11.67 -0.31
CA LYS A 367 -30.40 11.25 0.21
C LYS A 367 -30.42 11.24 1.75
N LEU A 368 -29.37 10.73 2.39
CA LEU A 368 -29.27 10.72 3.84
C LEU A 368 -29.15 12.14 4.40
N ASN A 369 -28.29 12.96 3.82
CA ASN A 369 -28.12 14.35 4.24
C ASN A 369 -29.45 15.16 4.07
N THR A 370 -30.19 14.93 3.00
CA THR A 370 -31.47 15.56 2.79
C THR A 370 -32.49 15.17 3.88
N LEU A 371 -32.52 13.88 4.27
CA LEU A 371 -33.39 13.44 5.38
C LEU A 371 -32.99 14.09 6.71
N ILE A 372 -31.67 14.15 6.99
CA ILE A 372 -31.16 14.82 8.19
C ILE A 372 -31.50 16.31 8.20
N GLN A 373 -31.33 17.02 7.08
CA GLN A 373 -31.70 18.44 6.94
C GLN A 373 -33.20 18.67 7.10
N ALA A 374 -34.02 17.80 6.49
CA ALA A 374 -35.47 17.87 6.67
C ALA A 374 -35.90 17.72 8.14
N TYR A 375 -35.24 16.77 8.84
CA TYR A 375 -35.47 16.60 10.28
C TYR A 375 -35.00 17.83 11.07
N GLN A 376 -33.84 18.38 10.78
CA GLN A 376 -33.29 19.58 11.42
C GLN A 376 -34.20 20.79 11.24
N PHE A 377 -34.81 20.93 10.06
CA PHE A 377 -35.78 22.00 9.76
C PHE A 377 -37.11 21.77 10.47
N SER A 378 -37.63 20.55 10.48
CA SER A 378 -38.99 20.25 10.99
C SER A 378 -39.05 20.20 12.53
N LEU A 379 -37.96 19.78 13.22
CA LEU A 379 -37.99 19.63 14.67
C LEU A 379 -38.37 20.92 15.43
N PRO A 380 -37.70 22.06 15.18
CA PRO A 380 -38.06 23.32 15.86
C PRO A 380 -39.50 23.72 15.64
N LEU A 381 -40.05 23.54 14.40
CA LEU A 381 -41.40 23.82 14.06
C LEU A 381 -42.42 22.96 14.80
N ILE A 382 -42.16 21.64 14.84
CA ILE A 382 -43.01 20.68 15.57
C ILE A 382 -43.03 21.01 17.06
N VAL A 383 -41.87 21.22 17.68
CA VAL A 383 -41.74 21.58 19.10
C VAL A 383 -42.49 22.89 19.39
N PHE A 384 -42.33 23.89 18.52
CA PHE A 384 -42.98 25.20 18.71
C PHE A 384 -44.51 25.13 18.58
N VAL A 385 -45.01 24.49 17.51
CA VAL A 385 -46.47 24.36 17.27
C VAL A 385 -47.17 23.57 18.39
N LEU A 386 -46.58 22.42 18.78
CA LEU A 386 -47.11 21.64 19.90
C LEU A 386 -46.99 22.39 21.23
N GLY A 387 -45.85 23.06 21.47
CA GLY A 387 -45.57 23.78 22.70
C GLY A 387 -46.46 24.99 22.94
N ILE A 388 -46.85 25.70 21.88
CA ILE A 388 -47.83 26.82 22.02
C ILE A 388 -49.14 26.35 22.64
N SER A 389 -49.64 25.17 22.30
CA SER A 389 -50.85 24.60 22.93
C SER A 389 -50.65 24.37 24.44
N TYR A 390 -49.47 23.92 24.88
CA TYR A 390 -49.15 23.75 26.29
C TYR A 390 -49.03 25.09 27.05
N VAL A 391 -48.45 26.11 26.39
CA VAL A 391 -48.38 27.48 26.95
C VAL A 391 -49.77 28.07 27.09
N LYS A 392 -50.65 27.94 26.09
CA LYS A 392 -52.03 28.42 26.12
C LYS A 392 -52.82 27.76 27.26
N ASN A 393 -52.58 26.51 27.57
CA ASN A 393 -53.25 25.80 28.65
C ASN A 393 -52.61 26.04 30.03
N GLY A 394 -51.61 26.92 30.16
CA GLY A 394 -50.94 27.24 31.42
C GLY A 394 -50.00 26.17 31.96
N ASN A 395 -49.73 25.09 31.21
CA ASN A 395 -48.91 23.97 31.64
C ASN A 395 -47.39 24.24 31.47
N MET A 396 -47.03 25.33 30.77
CA MET A 396 -45.63 25.68 30.50
C MET A 396 -45.49 27.18 30.30
N SER A 397 -44.34 27.75 30.75
CA SER A 397 -44.02 29.15 30.45
C SER A 397 -43.49 29.31 29.01
N MET A 398 -43.62 30.50 28.42
CA MET A 398 -43.04 30.78 27.08
C MET A 398 -41.52 30.66 27.06
N GLY A 399 -40.85 31.05 28.13
CA GLY A 399 -39.42 30.89 28.27
C GLY A 399 -39.00 29.42 28.31
N THR A 400 -39.79 28.58 28.98
CA THR A 400 -39.55 27.13 28.97
C THR A 400 -39.67 26.51 27.56
N LEU A 401 -40.71 26.94 26.80
CA LEU A 401 -40.89 26.53 25.39
C LEU A 401 -39.67 26.90 24.52
N LEU A 402 -39.22 28.14 24.62
CA LEU A 402 -38.06 28.63 23.89
C LEU A 402 -36.75 27.87 24.29
N ALA A 403 -36.62 27.57 25.57
CA ALA A 403 -35.47 26.77 26.04
C ALA A 403 -35.50 25.34 25.49
N ILE A 404 -36.65 24.66 25.52
CA ILE A 404 -36.80 23.31 24.94
C ILE A 404 -36.51 23.34 23.44
N ASN A 405 -36.98 24.33 22.71
CA ASN A 405 -36.72 24.48 21.29
C ASN A 405 -35.21 24.67 20.99
N SER A 406 -34.55 25.52 21.76
CA SER A 406 -33.12 25.78 21.67
C SER A 406 -32.26 24.53 22.05
N ILE A 407 -32.60 23.85 23.14
CA ILE A 407 -31.88 22.62 23.55
C ILE A 407 -32.18 21.48 22.56
N GLY A 408 -33.39 21.40 22.01
CA GLY A 408 -33.75 20.45 20.95
C GLY A 408 -32.93 20.64 19.68
N THR A 409 -32.69 21.87 19.26
CA THR A 409 -31.75 22.15 18.12
C THR A 409 -30.31 21.83 18.47
N MET A 410 -29.86 22.11 19.67
CA MET A 410 -28.52 21.71 20.14
C MET A 410 -28.34 20.19 20.23
N PHE A 411 -29.37 19.46 20.62
CA PHE A 411 -29.36 17.98 20.63
C PHE A 411 -29.19 17.39 19.24
N MET A 412 -29.66 18.11 18.22
CA MET A 412 -29.53 17.69 16.83
C MET A 412 -28.06 17.70 16.33
N ALA A 413 -27.25 18.65 16.79
CA ALA A 413 -25.86 18.79 16.33
C ALA A 413 -25.02 17.52 16.54
N PRO A 414 -24.99 16.91 17.74
CA PRO A 414 -24.36 15.60 17.96
C PRO A 414 -24.95 14.48 17.08
N VAL A 415 -26.26 14.42 16.88
CA VAL A 415 -26.89 13.39 16.03
C VAL A 415 -26.39 13.49 14.59
N ILE A 416 -26.32 14.71 14.05
CA ILE A 416 -25.81 14.97 12.69
C ILE A 416 -24.31 14.67 12.60
N SER A 417 -23.55 15.11 13.58
CA SER A 417 -22.10 14.86 13.66
C SER A 417 -21.80 13.36 13.69
N LEU A 418 -22.52 12.60 14.51
CA LEU A 418 -22.40 11.13 14.56
C LEU A 418 -22.74 10.50 13.20
N SER A 419 -23.80 10.98 12.54
CA SER A 419 -24.20 10.50 11.22
C SER A 419 -23.09 10.66 10.18
N ASN A 420 -22.54 11.86 10.09
CA ASN A 420 -21.47 12.18 9.16
C ASN A 420 -20.18 11.40 9.51
N SER A 421 -19.87 11.32 10.81
CA SER A 421 -18.69 10.59 11.29
C SER A 421 -18.76 9.09 10.99
N PHE A 422 -19.94 8.47 11.02
CA PHE A 422 -20.10 7.08 10.61
C PHE A 422 -19.73 6.85 9.14
N ALA A 423 -20.20 7.69 8.23
CA ALA A 423 -19.85 7.58 6.81
C ALA A 423 -18.33 7.75 6.58
N GLU A 424 -17.72 8.71 7.28
CA GLU A 424 -16.29 8.98 7.18
C GLU A 424 -15.43 7.87 7.83
N ILE A 425 -15.85 7.30 8.96
CA ILE A 425 -15.17 6.15 9.59
C ILE A 425 -15.18 4.93 8.68
N ILE A 426 -16.28 4.69 7.97
CA ILE A 426 -16.36 3.64 6.95
C ILE A 426 -15.36 3.91 5.83
N TYR A 427 -15.27 5.15 5.38
CA TYR A 427 -14.32 5.57 4.36
C TYR A 427 -12.87 5.34 4.80
N VAL A 428 -12.53 5.74 6.03
CA VAL A 428 -11.21 5.47 6.63
C VAL A 428 -10.91 3.98 6.73
N LYS A 429 -11.89 3.15 7.13
CA LYS A 429 -11.70 1.70 7.21
C LYS A 429 -11.26 1.10 5.87
N SER A 430 -11.84 1.57 4.77
CA SER A 430 -11.47 1.14 3.41
C SER A 430 -10.03 1.54 3.06
N TYR A 431 -9.59 2.75 3.44
CA TYR A 431 -8.20 3.18 3.26
C TYR A 431 -7.21 2.49 4.20
N ILE A 432 -7.59 2.28 5.46
CA ILE A 432 -6.76 1.55 6.43
C ILE A 432 -6.49 0.12 5.94
N SER A 433 -7.49 -0.55 5.36
CA SER A 433 -7.29 -1.90 4.82
C SER A 433 -6.22 -1.94 3.72
N LYS A 434 -6.07 -0.87 2.95
CA LYS A 434 -5.03 -0.73 1.90
C LYS A 434 -3.61 -0.52 2.46
N ILE A 435 -3.50 0.12 3.63
CA ILE A 435 -2.19 0.46 4.23
C ILE A 435 -1.72 -0.62 5.20
N THR A 436 -2.65 -1.32 5.87
CA THR A 436 -2.33 -2.28 6.92
C THR A 436 -1.52 -3.47 6.44
N ASP A 437 -1.61 -3.86 5.18
CA ASP A 437 -0.80 -4.93 4.60
C ASP A 437 0.70 -4.55 4.58
N ILE A 438 1.04 -3.27 4.32
CA ILE A 438 2.42 -2.78 4.38
C ILE A 438 2.88 -2.58 5.84
N ILE A 439 2.04 -1.94 6.69
CA ILE A 439 2.41 -1.65 8.08
C ILE A 439 2.59 -2.93 8.90
N ASN A 440 1.77 -3.94 8.64
CA ASN A 440 1.79 -5.23 9.35
C ASN A 440 2.75 -6.24 8.73
N TYR A 441 3.37 -5.91 7.60
CA TYR A 441 4.36 -6.79 6.98
C TYR A 441 5.45 -7.12 8.00
N ARG A 442 5.67 -8.41 8.23
CA ARG A 442 6.73 -8.88 9.13
C ARG A 442 8.07 -8.74 8.43
N THR A 443 8.72 -7.61 8.63
CA THR A 443 10.16 -7.54 8.36
C THR A 443 10.84 -8.53 9.29
N GLN A 444 11.49 -9.55 8.73
CA GLN A 444 12.42 -10.34 9.53
C GLN A 444 13.46 -9.37 10.08
N GLU A 445 13.57 -9.28 11.40
CA GLU A 445 14.74 -8.65 12.02
C GLU A 445 15.94 -9.54 11.68
N GLN A 446 16.55 -9.25 10.53
CA GLN A 446 17.84 -9.84 10.23
C GLN A 446 18.80 -9.38 11.31
N LYS A 447 19.29 -10.31 12.12
CA LYS A 447 20.43 -10.07 13.00
C LYS A 447 21.63 -9.83 12.08
N VAL A 448 21.84 -8.56 11.76
CA VAL A 448 22.88 -8.12 10.86
C VAL A 448 24.22 -8.36 11.54
N LYS A 449 24.94 -9.38 11.12
CA LYS A 449 26.37 -9.50 11.38
C LYS A 449 27.09 -8.82 10.22
N PHE A 450 28.10 -8.02 10.50
CA PHE A 450 28.88 -7.34 9.47
C PHE A 450 30.09 -8.22 9.12
N TYR A 451 30.41 -8.32 7.81
CA TYR A 451 31.66 -8.85 7.33
C TYR A 451 32.77 -7.83 7.56
N GLU A 452 33.95 -8.31 7.86
CA GLU A 452 35.21 -7.56 7.82
C GLU A 452 35.83 -7.64 6.44
N ALA A 453 36.65 -6.66 6.06
CA ALA A 453 37.38 -6.69 4.78
C ALA A 453 38.27 -7.94 4.62
N SER A 454 38.73 -8.49 5.73
CA SER A 454 39.53 -9.73 5.78
C SER A 454 38.76 -10.98 5.30
N ASP A 455 37.44 -11.02 5.49
CA ASP A 455 36.61 -12.15 5.08
C ASP A 455 36.61 -12.35 3.56
N PHE A 456 36.70 -11.25 2.80
CA PHE A 456 36.68 -11.25 1.32
C PHE A 456 38.05 -11.65 0.68
N ARG A 457 39.01 -12.01 1.47
CA ARG A 457 40.25 -12.64 0.97
C ARG A 457 40.09 -14.14 0.72
N GLU A 458 38.98 -14.71 1.15
CA GLU A 458 38.62 -16.11 0.96
C GLU A 458 37.62 -16.27 -0.19
N ASP A 459 37.51 -17.49 -0.69
CA ASP A 459 36.61 -17.83 -1.78
C ASP A 459 35.14 -17.81 -1.31
N LEU A 460 34.25 -17.20 -2.13
CA LEU A 460 32.80 -17.32 -1.95
C LEU A 460 32.37 -18.66 -2.56
N LYS A 461 31.74 -19.52 -1.76
CA LYS A 461 31.31 -20.85 -2.16
C LYS A 461 29.80 -20.96 -2.16
N ILE A 462 29.24 -21.47 -3.23
CA ILE A 462 27.84 -21.75 -3.42
C ILE A 462 27.66 -23.25 -3.55
N LYS A 463 26.76 -23.85 -2.75
CA LYS A 463 26.47 -25.28 -2.75
C LYS A 463 24.98 -25.54 -2.84
N ASN A 464 24.59 -26.36 -3.82
CA ASN A 464 23.23 -26.86 -4.03
C ASN A 464 22.18 -25.75 -4.03
N LEU A 465 22.51 -24.57 -4.61
CA LEU A 465 21.62 -23.43 -4.62
C LEU A 465 20.47 -23.65 -5.61
N SER A 466 19.24 -23.71 -5.10
CA SER A 466 18.01 -23.76 -5.87
C SER A 466 17.12 -22.55 -5.53
N PHE A 467 16.42 -22.03 -6.52
CA PHE A 467 15.56 -20.86 -6.35
C PHE A 467 14.38 -20.88 -7.31
N SER A 468 13.19 -20.51 -6.78
CA SER A 468 11.98 -20.20 -7.53
C SER A 468 11.40 -18.88 -7.07
N TYR A 469 10.73 -18.13 -7.98
CA TYR A 469 10.06 -16.88 -7.62
C TYR A 469 8.79 -17.10 -6.80
N GLY A 470 8.20 -18.28 -6.90
CA GLY A 470 6.98 -18.65 -6.16
C GLY A 470 7.00 -20.11 -5.74
N THR A 471 6.29 -20.44 -4.65
CA THR A 471 6.23 -21.81 -4.08
C THR A 471 5.72 -22.85 -5.10
N PHE A 472 4.88 -22.41 -6.03
CA PHE A 472 4.27 -23.28 -7.04
C PHE A 472 4.83 -23.04 -8.45
N GLU A 473 5.92 -22.29 -8.57
CA GLU A 473 6.59 -22.03 -9.85
C GLU A 473 7.76 -23.00 -10.05
N THR A 474 8.14 -23.17 -11.32
CA THR A 474 9.31 -23.97 -11.67
C THR A 474 10.58 -23.30 -11.16
N GLU A 475 11.50 -24.08 -10.65
CA GLU A 475 12.82 -23.60 -10.24
C GLU A 475 13.55 -22.92 -11.42
N ILE A 476 13.99 -21.69 -11.17
CA ILE A 476 14.78 -20.90 -12.12
C ILE A 476 16.28 -21.26 -11.99
N LEU A 477 16.74 -21.52 -10.76
CA LEU A 477 18.07 -22.07 -10.49
C LEU A 477 17.90 -23.44 -9.86
N LYS A 478 18.73 -24.40 -10.29
CA LYS A 478 18.62 -25.82 -9.95
C LYS A 478 19.99 -26.37 -9.60
N ASP A 479 20.21 -26.62 -8.32
CA ASP A 479 21.44 -27.26 -7.82
C ASP A 479 22.73 -26.57 -8.31
N ILE A 480 22.78 -25.22 -8.16
CA ILE A 480 23.96 -24.46 -8.56
C ILE A 480 25.10 -24.70 -7.57
N ASN A 481 26.21 -25.20 -8.10
CA ASN A 481 27.46 -25.41 -7.37
C ASN A 481 28.55 -24.54 -8.01
N MET A 482 29.03 -23.51 -7.28
CA MET A 482 29.94 -22.50 -7.82
C MET A 482 30.97 -22.06 -6.78
N VAL A 483 32.20 -21.80 -7.20
CA VAL A 483 33.23 -21.18 -6.38
C VAL A 483 33.69 -19.90 -7.06
N ILE A 484 33.68 -18.80 -6.34
CA ILE A 484 34.14 -17.49 -6.78
C ILE A 484 35.44 -17.20 -6.02
N PRO A 485 36.61 -17.43 -6.66
CA PRO A 485 37.91 -17.21 -6.01
C PRO A 485 38.15 -15.75 -5.72
N ALA A 486 38.78 -15.46 -4.58
CA ALA A 486 39.15 -14.12 -4.17
C ALA A 486 40.05 -13.42 -5.22
N ASN A 487 39.84 -12.11 -5.41
CA ASN A 487 40.63 -11.26 -6.33
C ASN A 487 40.59 -11.72 -7.80
N LYS A 488 39.60 -12.47 -8.20
CA LYS A 488 39.40 -12.97 -9.56
C LYS A 488 38.17 -12.35 -10.21
N LYS A 489 38.20 -12.28 -11.53
CA LYS A 489 37.09 -11.85 -12.40
C LYS A 489 36.38 -13.09 -12.94
N ILE A 490 35.13 -13.27 -12.54
CA ILE A 490 34.31 -14.42 -12.92
C ILE A 490 33.23 -13.94 -13.89
N ALA A 491 33.14 -14.57 -15.07
CA ALA A 491 32.04 -14.30 -16.00
C ALA A 491 30.98 -15.40 -15.92
N ILE A 492 29.71 -14.96 -15.87
CA ILE A 492 28.55 -15.85 -15.99
C ILE A 492 27.91 -15.58 -17.35
N VAL A 493 27.90 -16.61 -18.20
CA VAL A 493 27.35 -16.56 -19.56
C VAL A 493 26.24 -17.58 -19.74
N GLY A 494 25.39 -17.40 -20.71
CA GLY A 494 24.28 -18.31 -20.98
C GLY A 494 23.19 -17.66 -21.81
N LYS A 495 22.25 -18.45 -22.30
CA LYS A 495 21.10 -17.96 -23.07
C LYS A 495 20.24 -17.00 -22.25
N SER A 496 19.48 -16.14 -22.93
CA SER A 496 18.47 -15.33 -22.23
C SER A 496 17.48 -16.25 -21.50
N GLY A 497 17.12 -15.90 -20.25
CA GLY A 497 16.25 -16.73 -19.40
C GLY A 497 16.95 -17.91 -18.72
N SER A 498 18.27 -18.07 -18.80
CA SER A 498 18.99 -19.18 -18.12
C SER A 498 19.15 -19.00 -16.59
N GLY A 499 18.82 -17.82 -16.03
CA GLY A 499 18.87 -17.55 -14.58
C GLY A 499 20.06 -16.69 -14.12
N LYS A 500 20.89 -16.14 -15.03
CA LYS A 500 22.10 -15.33 -14.70
C LYS A 500 21.80 -14.14 -13.79
N SER A 501 20.88 -13.27 -14.21
CA SER A 501 20.48 -12.08 -13.41
C SER A 501 19.83 -12.45 -12.08
N THR A 502 19.13 -13.59 -12.03
CA THR A 502 18.55 -14.12 -10.79
C THR A 502 19.64 -14.55 -9.81
N LEU A 503 20.67 -15.28 -10.29
CA LEU A 503 21.82 -15.67 -9.49
C LEU A 503 22.55 -14.43 -8.94
N LEU A 504 22.78 -13.42 -9.79
CA LEU A 504 23.41 -12.17 -9.38
C LEU A 504 22.58 -11.41 -8.33
N LYS A 505 21.24 -11.37 -8.47
CA LYS A 505 20.32 -10.75 -7.50
C LYS A 505 20.31 -11.48 -6.16
N ILE A 506 20.48 -12.81 -6.13
CA ILE A 506 20.66 -13.57 -4.90
C ILE A 506 21.99 -13.20 -4.23
N LEU A 507 23.08 -13.16 -4.99
CA LEU A 507 24.38 -12.74 -4.48
C LEU A 507 24.38 -11.27 -3.99
N ALA A 508 23.57 -10.42 -4.60
CA ALA A 508 23.35 -9.04 -4.17
C ALA A 508 22.42 -8.92 -2.94
N GLY A 509 21.86 -10.01 -2.43
CA GLY A 509 20.94 -10.01 -1.28
C GLY A 509 19.54 -9.47 -1.59
N VAL A 510 19.18 -9.31 -2.87
CA VAL A 510 17.84 -8.90 -3.32
C VAL A 510 16.81 -9.99 -3.04
N TYR A 511 17.21 -11.25 -3.25
CA TYR A 511 16.44 -12.44 -2.91
C TYR A 511 17.20 -13.24 -1.85
N THR A 512 16.56 -13.49 -0.71
CA THR A 512 17.15 -14.18 0.44
C THR A 512 16.58 -15.57 0.67
N ASP A 513 15.47 -15.88 0.02
CA ASP A 513 14.70 -17.12 0.20
C ASP A 513 15.06 -18.13 -0.89
N TYR A 514 16.24 -18.74 -0.78
CA TYR A 514 16.75 -19.80 -1.64
C TYR A 514 17.03 -21.06 -0.82
N GLU A 515 17.07 -22.21 -1.47
CA GLU A 515 17.55 -23.47 -0.90
C GLU A 515 19.03 -23.64 -1.18
N GLY A 516 19.76 -24.34 -0.30
CA GLY A 516 21.22 -24.52 -0.40
C GLY A 516 22.01 -23.56 0.48
N GLU A 517 23.31 -23.49 0.26
CA GLU A 517 24.24 -22.73 1.09
C GLU A 517 25.10 -21.78 0.26
N ILE A 518 25.24 -20.53 0.74
CA ILE A 518 26.26 -19.58 0.25
C ILE A 518 27.15 -19.23 1.43
N THR A 519 28.45 -19.51 1.32
CA THR A 519 29.40 -19.28 2.39
C THR A 519 30.59 -18.46 1.94
N LEU A 520 31.01 -17.50 2.78
CA LEU A 520 32.22 -16.71 2.64
C LEU A 520 33.06 -16.89 3.93
N ASN A 521 34.26 -17.34 3.82
CA ASN A 521 35.13 -17.67 4.97
C ASN A 521 34.40 -18.59 5.98
N ASN A 522 33.74 -19.64 5.50
CA ASN A 522 32.93 -20.59 6.28
C ASN A 522 31.80 -19.95 7.12
N LYS A 523 31.45 -18.69 6.85
CA LYS A 523 30.30 -17.98 7.44
C LYS A 523 29.16 -18.00 6.44
N ASP A 524 27.94 -18.22 6.93
CA ASP A 524 26.77 -18.21 6.08
C ASP A 524 26.50 -16.79 5.52
N PHE A 525 26.57 -16.66 4.20
CA PHE A 525 26.45 -15.40 3.48
C PHE A 525 25.04 -14.77 3.57
N SER A 526 24.00 -15.59 3.79
CA SER A 526 22.62 -15.12 3.91
C SER A 526 22.33 -14.37 5.21
N THR A 527 23.11 -14.59 6.26
CA THR A 527 22.89 -14.02 7.60
C THR A 527 23.61 -12.70 7.84
N TYR A 528 24.36 -12.19 6.85
CA TYR A 528 25.22 -11.03 6.99
C TYR A 528 24.76 -9.84 6.16
N SER A 529 24.88 -8.65 6.70
CA SER A 529 24.83 -7.42 5.90
C SER A 529 26.17 -7.28 5.18
N TYR A 530 26.09 -7.12 3.88
CA TYR A 530 27.29 -6.90 3.04
C TYR A 530 27.91 -5.53 3.29
N GLY A 531 27.19 -4.62 3.93
CA GLY A 531 27.66 -3.29 4.29
C GLY A 531 28.32 -2.56 3.13
N HIS A 532 29.49 -1.97 3.44
CA HIS A 532 30.28 -1.23 2.47
C HIS A 532 31.14 -2.10 1.55
N HIS A 533 31.18 -3.44 1.76
CA HIS A 533 32.09 -4.34 1.03
C HIS A 533 31.53 -4.85 -0.30
N LEU A 534 30.29 -4.50 -0.64
CA LEU A 534 29.64 -4.92 -1.89
C LEU A 534 29.37 -3.73 -2.80
N GLY A 535 29.87 -3.79 -4.04
CA GLY A 535 29.52 -2.88 -5.12
C GLY A 535 28.60 -3.58 -6.12
N VAL A 536 27.43 -3.00 -6.40
CA VAL A 536 26.45 -3.65 -7.27
C VAL A 536 25.98 -2.70 -8.36
N VAL A 537 25.95 -3.18 -9.61
CA VAL A 537 25.25 -2.54 -10.73
C VAL A 537 24.41 -3.61 -11.40
N LEU A 538 23.10 -3.55 -11.21
CA LEU A 538 22.13 -4.43 -11.86
C LEU A 538 21.63 -3.79 -13.16
N GLN A 539 21.01 -4.58 -14.02
CA GLN A 539 20.43 -4.12 -15.29
C GLN A 539 19.39 -3.00 -15.10
N GLU A 540 18.62 -3.05 -13.99
CA GLU A 540 17.62 -2.02 -13.66
C GLU A 540 18.19 -0.83 -12.85
N SER A 541 19.51 -0.80 -12.59
CA SER A 541 20.13 0.29 -11.81
C SER A 541 19.98 1.62 -12.51
N GLY A 542 19.55 2.65 -11.77
CA GLY A 542 19.37 4.02 -12.26
C GLY A 542 20.01 5.07 -11.37
N LEU A 543 20.07 6.30 -11.88
CA LEU A 543 20.51 7.45 -11.12
C LEU A 543 19.33 8.13 -10.43
N PHE A 544 19.58 8.71 -9.27
CA PHE A 544 18.58 9.48 -8.52
C PHE A 544 18.54 10.93 -9.04
N ASN A 545 17.39 11.59 -8.92
CA ASN A 545 17.23 13.02 -9.21
C ASN A 545 17.97 13.87 -8.15
N LYS A 546 19.31 13.80 -8.20
CA LYS A 546 20.25 14.45 -7.31
C LYS A 546 21.48 14.90 -8.12
N THR A 547 22.45 15.53 -7.47
CA THR A 547 23.72 15.89 -8.13
C THR A 547 24.55 14.65 -8.47
N ILE A 548 25.53 14.76 -9.37
CA ILE A 548 26.50 13.69 -9.67
C ILE A 548 27.18 13.22 -8.37
N LYS A 549 27.65 14.19 -7.56
CA LYS A 549 28.28 13.90 -6.27
C LYS A 549 27.40 13.06 -5.37
N GLU A 550 26.15 13.50 -5.13
CA GLU A 550 25.19 12.80 -4.29
C GLU A 550 24.81 11.44 -4.84
N ASN A 551 24.86 11.25 -6.17
CA ASN A 551 24.67 9.97 -6.81
C ASN A 551 25.85 9.02 -6.57
N ILE A 552 27.06 9.49 -6.48
CA ILE A 552 28.25 8.68 -6.16
C ILE A 552 28.26 8.36 -4.66
N SER A 553 28.30 9.42 -3.83
CA SER A 553 28.30 9.26 -2.36
C SER A 553 27.98 10.60 -1.68
N ASN A 554 27.20 10.53 -0.60
CA ASN A 554 26.96 11.68 0.30
C ASN A 554 28.09 11.87 1.34
N ILE A 555 28.98 10.89 1.49
CA ILE A 555 29.98 10.83 2.58
C ILE A 555 31.36 11.19 2.06
N LEU A 556 31.70 10.85 0.81
CA LEU A 556 33.01 11.09 0.23
C LEU A 556 33.25 12.58 -0.02
N THR A 557 34.53 12.97 0.05
CA THR A 557 34.97 14.32 -0.34
C THR A 557 34.90 14.50 -1.86
N ASP A 558 34.89 15.77 -2.33
CA ASP A 558 34.84 16.07 -3.76
C ASP A 558 36.06 15.53 -4.50
N GLU A 559 37.26 15.55 -3.87
CA GLU A 559 38.48 15.02 -4.45
C GLU A 559 38.37 13.50 -4.70
N LYS A 560 37.84 12.74 -3.76
CA LYS A 560 37.62 11.30 -3.94
C LYS A 560 36.58 10.99 -5.00
N CYS A 561 35.52 11.79 -5.09
CA CYS A 561 34.53 11.64 -6.16
C CYS A 561 35.12 11.93 -7.53
N LEU A 562 35.97 12.94 -7.64
CA LEU A 562 36.73 13.27 -8.87
C LEU A 562 37.69 12.16 -9.25
N GLU A 563 38.40 11.56 -8.28
CA GLU A 563 39.29 10.43 -8.50
C GLU A 563 38.52 9.22 -9.07
N LEU A 564 37.39 8.85 -8.47
CA LEU A 564 36.53 7.77 -8.97
C LEU A 564 36.02 8.02 -10.39
N LEU A 565 35.58 9.24 -10.68
CA LEU A 565 35.13 9.62 -12.03
C LEU A 565 36.28 9.60 -13.04
N LYS A 566 37.48 10.01 -12.64
CA LYS A 566 38.68 9.90 -13.47
C LYS A 566 39.03 8.43 -13.77
N GLU A 567 38.87 7.53 -12.77
CA GLU A 567 39.03 6.09 -12.99
C GLU A 567 38.01 5.54 -13.99
N MET A 568 36.79 6.08 -14.00
CA MET A 568 35.72 5.70 -14.96
C MET A 568 35.85 6.42 -16.31
N ASN A 569 36.98 7.08 -16.59
CA ASN A 569 37.22 7.86 -17.79
C ASN A 569 36.11 8.88 -18.09
N PHE A 570 35.71 9.65 -17.04
CA PHE A 570 34.61 10.63 -17.09
C PHE A 570 35.11 12.07 -16.95
N SER A 571 36.44 12.31 -17.01
CA SER A 571 37.03 13.63 -16.73
C SER A 571 36.65 14.67 -17.77
N GLU A 572 36.67 14.34 -19.06
CA GLU A 572 36.34 15.25 -20.14
C GLU A 572 34.89 15.63 -20.13
N GLU A 573 34.00 14.62 -19.96
CA GLU A 573 32.57 14.86 -19.84
C GLU A 573 32.23 15.73 -18.63
N LEU A 574 32.90 15.51 -17.50
CA LEU A 574 32.70 16.33 -16.28
C LEU A 574 33.15 17.80 -16.48
N GLN A 575 34.25 18.02 -17.19
CA GLN A 575 34.73 19.39 -17.50
C GLN A 575 33.80 20.12 -18.46
N ALA A 576 33.09 19.39 -19.32
CA ALA A 576 32.10 19.98 -20.22
C ALA A 576 30.81 20.40 -19.52
N LEU A 577 30.57 19.91 -18.27
CA LEU A 577 29.39 20.26 -17.51
C LEU A 577 29.56 21.59 -16.74
N PRO A 578 28.63 22.54 -16.86
CA PRO A 578 28.77 23.88 -16.25
C PRO A 578 28.96 23.88 -14.73
N TYR A 579 28.38 22.89 -14.05
CA TYR A 579 28.40 22.77 -12.59
C TYR A 579 29.27 21.61 -12.09
N GLY A 580 30.01 20.91 -12.97
CA GLY A 580 30.89 19.79 -12.62
C GLY A 580 30.16 18.75 -11.77
N LEU A 581 30.70 18.39 -10.60
CA LEU A 581 30.10 17.43 -9.65
C LEU A 581 28.70 17.84 -9.12
N GLN A 582 28.41 19.14 -9.10
CA GLN A 582 27.14 19.69 -8.63
C GLN A 582 26.07 19.70 -9.73
N THR A 583 26.39 19.21 -10.93
CA THR A 583 25.39 19.06 -12.00
C THR A 583 24.27 18.12 -11.55
N LYS A 584 23.05 18.64 -11.58
CA LYS A 584 21.85 17.90 -11.19
C LYS A 584 21.41 16.94 -12.31
N ILE A 585 21.14 15.71 -11.94
CA ILE A 585 20.60 14.70 -12.83
C ILE A 585 19.08 14.82 -12.82
N ASN A 586 18.49 14.95 -13.99
CA ASN A 586 17.03 15.05 -14.14
C ASN A 586 16.34 13.71 -13.86
N GLU A 587 15.03 13.75 -13.79
CA GLU A 587 14.20 12.55 -13.69
C GLU A 587 14.50 11.62 -14.87
N GLU A 588 14.66 10.33 -14.61
CA GLU A 588 15.10 9.29 -15.56
C GLU A 588 16.49 9.55 -16.20
N ALA A 589 17.29 10.45 -15.63
CA ALA A 589 18.62 10.83 -16.13
C ALA A 589 18.62 11.25 -17.62
N SER A 590 17.54 11.85 -18.10
CA SER A 590 17.34 12.21 -19.51
C SER A 590 18.36 13.22 -20.07
N ASN A 591 19.09 13.90 -19.19
CA ASN A 591 20.17 14.84 -19.55
C ASN A 591 21.55 14.18 -19.68
N PHE A 592 21.66 12.85 -19.56
CA PHE A 592 22.90 12.09 -19.72
C PHE A 592 22.75 10.97 -20.76
N SER A 593 23.82 10.64 -21.47
CA SER A 593 23.84 9.49 -22.36
C SER A 593 23.91 8.18 -21.56
N GLY A 594 23.50 7.04 -22.17
CA GLY A 594 23.57 5.73 -21.53
C GLY A 594 24.97 5.36 -21.03
N GLY A 595 26.02 5.71 -21.78
CA GLY A 595 27.41 5.50 -21.39
C GLY A 595 27.81 6.36 -20.19
N GLN A 596 27.38 7.62 -20.15
CA GLN A 596 27.62 8.53 -19.02
C GLN A 596 26.92 8.02 -17.74
N ILE A 597 25.67 7.55 -17.86
CA ILE A 597 24.94 6.94 -16.77
C ILE A 597 25.70 5.72 -16.22
N GLN A 598 26.17 4.83 -17.09
CA GLN A 598 26.93 3.64 -16.66
C GLN A 598 28.25 4.02 -15.97
N LYS A 599 29.00 5.02 -16.47
CA LYS A 599 30.22 5.50 -15.80
C LYS A 599 29.96 6.00 -14.37
N ILE A 600 28.87 6.76 -14.18
CA ILE A 600 28.47 7.26 -12.85
C ILE A 600 28.02 6.11 -11.93
N LEU A 601 27.27 5.14 -12.45
CA LEU A 601 26.85 3.93 -11.70
C LEU A 601 28.06 3.10 -11.26
N LEU A 602 29.05 2.92 -12.13
CA LEU A 602 30.31 2.23 -11.81
C LEU A 602 31.10 3.00 -10.73
N ALA A 603 31.21 4.34 -10.83
CA ALA A 603 31.81 5.16 -9.80
C ALA A 603 31.09 5.03 -8.44
N ARG A 604 29.74 5.01 -8.44
CA ARG A 604 28.93 4.73 -7.24
C ARG A 604 29.25 3.37 -6.64
N SER A 605 29.36 2.31 -7.45
CA SER A 605 29.64 0.97 -6.97
C SER A 605 31.00 0.83 -6.28
N LEU A 606 31.95 1.69 -6.65
CA LEU A 606 33.30 1.74 -6.07
C LEU A 606 33.44 2.71 -4.89
N ALA A 607 32.45 3.54 -4.62
CA ALA A 607 32.52 4.63 -3.64
C ALA A 607 32.89 4.16 -2.22
N ASN A 608 32.46 2.98 -1.83
CA ASN A 608 32.70 2.41 -0.50
C ASN A 608 33.91 1.46 -0.47
N SER A 609 34.79 1.50 -1.48
CA SER A 609 35.96 0.58 -1.60
C SER A 609 35.55 -0.88 -1.44
N PRO A 610 34.63 -1.41 -2.26
CA PRO A 610 34.10 -2.77 -2.11
C PRO A 610 35.18 -3.82 -2.31
N SER A 611 34.96 -4.97 -1.67
CA SER A 611 35.79 -6.17 -1.83
C SER A 611 35.19 -7.15 -2.86
N LEU A 612 33.89 -7.02 -3.14
CA LEU A 612 33.17 -7.81 -4.14
C LEU A 612 32.32 -6.89 -5.02
N LEU A 613 32.46 -7.04 -6.33
CA LEU A 613 31.68 -6.34 -7.35
C LEU A 613 30.76 -7.31 -8.08
N LEU A 614 29.49 -6.94 -8.20
CA LEU A 614 28.46 -7.70 -8.91
C LEU A 614 27.91 -6.85 -10.04
N TYR A 615 28.13 -7.23 -11.28
CA TYR A 615 27.77 -6.47 -12.46
C TYR A 615 26.85 -7.26 -13.41
N ASP A 616 25.67 -6.73 -13.68
CA ASP A 616 24.76 -7.25 -14.71
C ASP A 616 24.71 -6.26 -15.88
N GLU A 617 25.45 -6.57 -16.94
CA GLU A 617 25.58 -5.75 -18.16
C GLU A 617 26.01 -4.29 -17.88
N ALA A 618 26.77 -4.04 -16.82
CA ALA A 618 27.13 -2.69 -16.36
C ALA A 618 27.95 -1.86 -17.36
N THR A 619 28.47 -2.49 -18.42
CA THR A 619 29.30 -1.84 -19.45
C THR A 619 28.68 -1.93 -20.86
N SER A 620 27.42 -2.33 -20.98
CA SER A 620 26.77 -2.58 -22.28
C SER A 620 26.58 -1.31 -23.14
N ALA A 621 26.47 -0.13 -22.53
CA ALA A 621 26.34 1.16 -23.22
C ALA A 621 27.70 1.87 -23.43
N LEU A 622 28.83 1.28 -22.99
CA LEU A 622 30.17 1.82 -23.24
C LEU A 622 30.71 1.32 -24.59
N ASP A 623 31.53 2.14 -25.22
CA ASP A 623 32.33 1.69 -26.34
C ASP A 623 33.46 0.74 -25.88
N ASN A 624 34.04 0.00 -26.81
CA ASN A 624 35.04 -1.03 -26.52
C ASN A 624 36.32 -0.46 -25.86
N GLU A 625 36.72 0.78 -26.21
CA GLU A 625 37.90 1.43 -25.64
C GLU A 625 37.67 1.83 -24.18
N ASN A 626 36.58 2.53 -23.88
CA ASN A 626 36.20 2.90 -22.51
C ASN A 626 36.01 1.67 -21.64
N GLN A 627 35.35 0.63 -22.17
CA GLN A 627 35.18 -0.64 -21.46
C GLN A 627 36.52 -1.27 -21.08
N ARG A 628 37.49 -1.34 -22.01
CA ARG A 628 38.83 -1.88 -21.74
C ARG A 628 39.55 -1.07 -20.67
N ILE A 629 39.59 0.25 -20.80
CA ILE A 629 40.25 1.15 -19.84
C ILE A 629 39.68 0.95 -18.42
N ILE A 630 38.37 0.94 -18.29
CA ILE A 630 37.68 0.78 -16.99
C ILE A 630 37.93 -0.62 -16.43
N SER A 631 37.83 -1.68 -17.25
CA SER A 631 38.11 -3.05 -16.81
C SER A 631 39.52 -3.22 -16.28
N GLU A 632 40.54 -2.69 -16.99
CA GLU A 632 41.95 -2.72 -16.56
C GLU A 632 42.15 -1.96 -15.22
N ARG A 633 41.53 -0.80 -15.06
CA ARG A 633 41.64 0.01 -13.83
C ARG A 633 41.01 -0.69 -12.62
N ILE A 634 39.84 -1.31 -12.79
CA ILE A 634 39.18 -2.07 -11.74
C ILE A 634 40.00 -3.34 -11.40
N ARG A 635 40.56 -4.03 -12.41
CA ARG A 635 41.39 -5.23 -12.20
C ARG A 635 42.63 -4.91 -11.36
N LYS A 636 43.25 -3.75 -11.56
CA LYS A 636 44.45 -3.33 -10.77
C LYS A 636 44.14 -3.12 -9.28
N LYS A 637 42.86 -2.94 -8.91
CA LYS A 637 42.47 -2.80 -7.49
C LYS A 637 42.39 -4.14 -6.74
N GLY A 638 42.53 -5.27 -7.43
CA GLY A 638 42.47 -6.59 -6.80
C GLY A 638 41.11 -6.95 -6.18
N ILE A 639 40.00 -6.42 -6.73
CA ILE A 639 38.66 -6.66 -6.22
C ILE A 639 38.11 -7.92 -6.89
N THR A 640 37.41 -8.77 -6.12
CA THR A 640 36.66 -9.90 -6.66
C THR A 640 35.48 -9.42 -7.49
N GLN A 641 35.34 -9.95 -8.71
CA GLN A 641 34.29 -9.50 -9.63
C GLN A 641 33.45 -10.66 -10.13
N VAL A 642 32.14 -10.53 -10.10
CA VAL A 642 31.19 -11.44 -10.74
C VAL A 642 30.39 -10.64 -11.78
N ILE A 643 30.53 -11.01 -13.04
CA ILE A 643 30.00 -10.24 -14.15
C ILE A 643 29.08 -11.14 -14.99
N VAL A 644 27.83 -10.71 -15.18
CA VAL A 644 26.97 -11.25 -16.24
C VAL A 644 27.26 -10.45 -17.50
N ALA A 645 27.80 -11.11 -18.51
CA ALA A 645 28.25 -10.46 -19.73
C ALA A 645 27.62 -11.07 -20.98
N HIS A 646 27.32 -10.19 -21.95
CA HIS A 646 26.85 -10.51 -23.28
C HIS A 646 27.87 -10.11 -24.36
N ARG A 647 28.91 -9.35 -24.02
CA ARG A 647 29.99 -8.95 -24.94
C ARG A 647 31.16 -9.91 -24.83
N LEU A 648 31.65 -10.36 -25.97
CA LEU A 648 32.77 -11.29 -26.09
C LEU A 648 34.05 -10.77 -25.41
N SER A 649 34.36 -9.47 -25.60
CA SER A 649 35.51 -8.81 -25.00
C SER A 649 35.52 -8.87 -23.46
N THR A 650 34.35 -8.71 -22.83
CA THR A 650 34.20 -8.80 -21.37
C THR A 650 34.38 -10.22 -20.84
N VAL A 651 33.89 -11.19 -21.60
CA VAL A 651 33.93 -12.60 -21.24
C VAL A 651 35.37 -13.17 -21.37
N LEU A 652 36.08 -12.83 -22.44
CA LEU A 652 37.45 -13.29 -22.68
C LEU A 652 38.45 -12.68 -21.70
N ASP A 653 38.17 -11.55 -21.10
CA ASP A 653 38.98 -10.92 -20.04
C ASP A 653 38.74 -11.54 -18.64
N ALA A 654 37.91 -12.56 -18.50
CA ALA A 654 37.62 -13.20 -17.22
C ALA A 654 38.67 -14.26 -16.87
N ASP A 655 38.95 -14.45 -15.58
CA ASP A 655 39.85 -15.52 -15.09
C ASP A 655 39.16 -16.91 -15.13
N LEU A 656 37.80 -16.92 -15.00
CA LEU A 656 37.00 -18.14 -15.01
C LEU A 656 35.61 -17.83 -15.59
N ILE A 657 35.07 -18.73 -16.39
CA ILE A 657 33.73 -18.64 -16.98
C ILE A 657 32.88 -19.78 -16.41
N TYR A 658 31.63 -19.44 -16.05
CA TYR A 658 30.56 -20.39 -15.81
C TYR A 658 29.47 -20.24 -16.87
N VAL A 659 29.12 -21.33 -17.54
CA VAL A 659 28.07 -21.39 -18.53
C VAL A 659 26.79 -21.89 -17.88
N LEU A 660 25.75 -21.07 -17.91
CA LEU A 660 24.45 -21.37 -17.31
C LEU A 660 23.44 -21.67 -18.43
N ASP A 661 22.78 -22.82 -18.37
CA ASP A 661 21.65 -23.16 -19.24
C ASP A 661 20.50 -23.78 -18.42
N LYS A 662 19.29 -23.29 -18.65
CA LYS A 662 18.04 -23.77 -17.99
C LYS A 662 18.18 -23.90 -16.45
N GLY A 663 18.88 -22.98 -15.82
CA GLY A 663 19.06 -22.93 -14.37
C GLY A 663 20.17 -23.83 -13.81
N LYS A 664 21.00 -24.45 -14.65
CA LYS A 664 22.12 -25.30 -14.22
C LYS A 664 23.44 -24.81 -14.79
N ILE A 665 24.54 -25.01 -14.06
CA ILE A 665 25.89 -24.82 -14.59
C ILE A 665 26.21 -26.05 -15.43
N ILE A 666 26.41 -25.84 -16.73
CA ILE A 666 26.70 -26.92 -17.68
C ILE A 666 28.21 -27.01 -18.02
N GLU A 667 28.94 -25.87 -17.96
CA GLU A 667 30.34 -25.78 -18.25
C GLU A 667 31.04 -24.81 -17.30
N LYS A 668 32.32 -25.08 -17.03
CA LYS A 668 33.21 -24.25 -16.23
C LYS A 668 34.62 -24.39 -16.76
N GLY A 669 35.33 -23.29 -16.95
CA GLY A 669 36.70 -23.31 -17.41
C GLY A 669 37.30 -21.93 -17.64
N LYS A 670 38.57 -21.86 -17.96
CA LYS A 670 39.20 -20.64 -18.43
C LYS A 670 38.71 -20.32 -19.87
N PRO A 671 38.73 -19.07 -20.31
CA PRO A 671 38.31 -18.69 -21.67
C PRO A 671 39.04 -19.53 -22.74
N GLU A 672 40.34 -19.67 -22.63
CA GLU A 672 41.19 -20.42 -23.58
C GLU A 672 40.85 -21.92 -23.64
N GLU A 673 40.53 -22.51 -22.48
CA GLU A 673 40.13 -23.92 -22.36
C GLU A 673 38.80 -24.17 -23.05
N LEU A 674 37.81 -23.31 -22.80
CA LEU A 674 36.47 -23.46 -23.35
C LEU A 674 36.42 -23.16 -24.86
N LEU A 675 37.28 -22.30 -25.36
CA LEU A 675 37.42 -22.04 -26.79
C LEU A 675 38.10 -23.19 -27.57
N SER A 676 39.00 -23.94 -26.93
CA SER A 676 39.76 -25.02 -27.55
C SER A 676 38.95 -26.31 -27.68
N ILE A 677 37.85 -26.45 -26.96
CA ILE A 677 37.00 -27.64 -26.93
C ILE A 677 35.71 -27.37 -27.73
N ASN A 678 35.08 -28.42 -28.25
CA ASN A 678 33.72 -28.28 -28.84
C ASN A 678 32.70 -28.09 -27.72
N SER A 679 32.73 -26.90 -27.08
CA SER A 679 31.95 -26.54 -25.91
C SER A 679 30.69 -25.76 -26.31
N VAL A 680 29.66 -25.78 -25.44
CA VAL A 680 28.47 -24.94 -25.61
C VAL A 680 28.88 -23.47 -25.62
N PHE A 681 29.91 -23.08 -24.87
CA PHE A 681 30.49 -21.75 -24.89
C PHE A 681 31.02 -21.37 -26.28
N ASN A 682 31.76 -22.26 -26.91
CA ASN A 682 32.25 -22.03 -28.26
C ASN A 682 31.15 -21.95 -29.31
N GLU A 683 30.10 -22.80 -29.18
CA GLU A 683 28.91 -22.70 -30.00
C GLU A 683 28.16 -21.36 -29.80
N MET A 684 28.13 -20.83 -28.58
CA MET A 684 27.48 -19.54 -28.31
C MET A 684 28.21 -18.37 -28.95
N ILE A 685 29.54 -18.41 -29.00
CA ILE A 685 30.35 -17.40 -29.68
C ILE A 685 30.16 -17.48 -31.19
N ASN A 686 30.36 -18.67 -31.77
CA ASN A 686 30.27 -18.89 -33.20
C ASN A 686 28.86 -18.72 -33.76
N GLY A 687 27.84 -18.96 -32.95
CA GLY A 687 26.44 -18.74 -33.27
C GLY A 687 25.95 -17.31 -33.12
N GLY A 688 26.85 -16.33 -32.88
CA GLY A 688 26.50 -14.91 -32.73
C GLY A 688 25.65 -14.57 -31.50
N ARG A 689 25.61 -15.48 -30.49
CA ARG A 689 24.83 -15.28 -29.26
C ARG A 689 25.58 -14.48 -28.19
N ILE A 690 26.89 -14.33 -28.36
CA ILE A 690 27.76 -13.40 -27.62
C ILE A 690 28.30 -12.45 -28.68
N ASN A 691 27.79 -11.23 -28.70
CA ASN A 691 28.13 -10.21 -29.70
C ASN A 691 29.53 -9.61 -29.45
N GLU A 692 30.20 -9.21 -30.52
CA GLU A 692 31.47 -8.46 -30.50
C GLU A 692 31.37 -7.11 -29.78
#